data_68e37d29f4fef847786a480e23821c75
#
_entry.id   68e37d29f4fef847786a480e23821c75
#
_cell.length_a   1.000
_cell.length_b   1.000
_cell.length_c   1.000
_cell.angle_alpha   90.00
_cell.angle_beta   90.00
_cell.angle_gamma   90.00
#
_symmetry.space_group_name_H-M   'P 1'
#
loop_
_entity.id
_entity.type
_entity.pdbx_description
1 polymer ?
#
loop_
_entity_poly.entity_id
_entity_poly.type
_entity_poly.pdbx_seq_one_letter_code
_entity_poly.pdbx_strand_id
1 'polypeptide(L)'
;MDKLIYLVPAMGLIGLIYTFIKFNWVSKQDAGNDRMKEISSHIAEGAMAFLKAEWKILAYFVVIVGLLLAFMSTTNPHSHWLIAGAFVIGAVFSATAGYIGMKVATKANVRTANAARTSLKKALNVSFTGGAVMGLGVSGLAVLGLGGLYIVLKQVFAADASVSSDEMVKTIEVLTGFSLGAESIALFARVGGGIYTKAADVGADLVGKVEAGIPEDDPRNPATIADNVGDNVGDVAGMGADLFGSYVATVLATIVLGQQTHVLSADDQLGGFAPIVLPMLIAGVGILFSIVGTWFVRISDNAGINTDNVQKALNMGNWGSIILTAIASAALVYFVLPEQMELRDVYFTKWQVMGAIGVGLAVGALMSIITEYYTAMGKRPVKSIIRQSSTGHATNVIGGLAIGMESTFLPILVLAGGIWGSYEFAGLYGVAIAAAGMMATTAMQLAIDAFGPIADNAGGIAEMSELPKEVREKTDVLDAVGNTTAATGKGFAIASAALTALALFAAYVGIFDGKDGRIKIDGIDIYKAEVLASLFIGGMIPFIFSSLAIRAVGQAAMSMVEEVRRQFRTIPGIMEGTGKPEYDKCVAISTNASIRKMLLPGAITIISPLVIGFLIGPEALGGFLAGATVSGVLMGMFQNNAGGAWDNAKKSFEKGVEINGEMFYKKSEPHKASVTGDTVGDPFKDTSGPSMNILIKLMSIVSLVIAPTLAQMNGTKADKPLPKSADGEGKINTIKVSEPVAKINKANTVWYQ
;
A
#
# COMPACT_ATOMS: atom_id res chain seq x y z
N MET A 1 29.39 18.52 4.87
CA MET A 1 27.98 18.18 4.67
C MET A 1 27.62 17.95 3.20
N ASP A 2 28.03 18.85 2.30
CA ASP A 2 27.50 18.91 0.93
C ASP A 2 27.77 17.67 0.06
N LYS A 3 28.76 16.87 0.39
CA LYS A 3 29.10 15.69 -0.42
C LYS A 3 28.26 14.45 -0.07
N LEU A 4 27.83 14.27 1.19
CA LEU A 4 27.13 13.05 1.63
C LEU A 4 25.70 12.98 1.07
N ILE A 5 25.01 14.13 0.98
CA ILE A 5 23.64 14.18 0.46
C ILE A 5 23.56 13.79 -1.02
N TYR A 6 24.60 14.03 -1.82
CA TYR A 6 24.64 13.65 -3.22
C TYR A 6 24.72 12.13 -3.44
N LEU A 7 25.08 11.35 -2.40
CA LEU A 7 25.02 9.89 -2.47
C LEU A 7 23.58 9.38 -2.60
N VAL A 8 22.60 10.13 -2.06
CA VAL A 8 21.20 9.73 -2.10
C VAL A 8 20.70 9.59 -3.54
N PRO A 9 20.67 10.65 -4.37
CA PRO A 9 20.27 10.52 -5.77
C PRO A 9 21.19 9.61 -6.58
N ALA A 10 22.48 9.51 -6.22
CA ALA A 10 23.40 8.58 -6.88
C ALA A 10 23.01 7.13 -6.67
N MET A 11 22.61 6.72 -5.45
CA MET A 11 22.11 5.37 -5.18
C MET A 11 20.78 5.11 -5.89
N GLY A 12 19.87 6.09 -5.94
CA GLY A 12 18.66 6.01 -6.75
C GLY A 12 18.96 5.79 -8.24
N LEU A 13 19.94 6.52 -8.78
CA LEU A 13 20.38 6.37 -10.17
C LEU A 13 20.99 4.98 -10.44
N ILE A 14 21.80 4.44 -9.52
CA ILE A 14 22.32 3.06 -9.64
C ILE A 14 21.15 2.06 -9.72
N GLY A 15 20.12 2.22 -8.89
CA GLY A 15 18.90 1.41 -8.97
C GLY A 15 18.23 1.48 -10.34
N LEU A 16 18.08 2.68 -10.90
CA LEU A 16 17.49 2.90 -12.22
C LEU A 16 18.35 2.34 -13.37
N ILE A 17 19.66 2.46 -13.29
CA ILE A 17 20.58 1.85 -14.26
C ILE A 17 20.44 0.33 -14.24
N TYR A 18 20.40 -0.28 -13.06
CA TYR A 18 20.20 -1.73 -12.92
C TYR A 18 18.83 -2.14 -13.46
N THR A 19 17.78 -1.37 -13.16
CA THR A 19 16.43 -1.53 -13.72
C THR A 19 16.46 -1.55 -15.25
N PHE A 20 17.13 -0.59 -15.88
CA PHE A 20 17.25 -0.52 -17.33
C PHE A 20 18.00 -1.73 -17.92
N ILE A 21 19.09 -2.16 -17.29
CA ILE A 21 19.85 -3.36 -17.71
C ILE A 21 18.96 -4.60 -17.64
N LYS A 22 18.22 -4.78 -16.55
CA LYS A 22 17.34 -5.94 -16.35
C LYS A 22 16.10 -5.89 -17.25
N PHE A 23 15.52 -4.73 -17.47
CA PHE A 23 14.45 -4.53 -18.45
C PHE A 23 14.87 -4.96 -19.86
N ASN A 24 16.06 -4.55 -20.29
CA ASN A 24 16.61 -4.96 -21.58
C ASN A 24 16.88 -6.47 -21.63
N TRP A 25 17.35 -7.06 -20.53
CA TRP A 25 17.55 -8.50 -20.45
C TRP A 25 16.22 -9.26 -20.59
N VAL A 26 15.14 -8.88 -19.86
CA VAL A 26 13.82 -9.48 -20.02
C VAL A 26 13.31 -9.32 -21.44
N SER A 27 13.44 -8.12 -22.01
CA SER A 27 12.96 -7.83 -23.37
C SER A 27 13.64 -8.68 -24.46
N LYS A 28 14.87 -9.15 -24.23
CA LYS A 28 15.64 -10.01 -25.15
C LYS A 28 15.32 -11.50 -25.01
N GLN A 29 14.59 -11.92 -23.97
CA GLN A 29 14.17 -13.31 -23.85
C GLN A 29 13.18 -13.66 -24.95
N ASP A 30 13.16 -14.91 -25.37
CA ASP A 30 12.25 -15.39 -26.41
C ASP A 30 10.78 -15.33 -25.96
N ALA A 31 9.93 -14.73 -26.76
CA ALA A 31 8.49 -14.57 -26.53
C ALA A 31 7.66 -15.77 -27.03
N GLY A 32 8.28 -16.81 -27.58
CA GLY A 32 7.59 -18.01 -28.02
C GLY A 32 6.98 -17.89 -29.43
N ASN A 33 5.93 -18.68 -29.66
CA ASN A 33 5.28 -18.79 -30.98
C ASN A 33 4.40 -17.56 -31.30
N ASP A 34 3.86 -17.51 -32.52
CA ASP A 34 3.10 -16.36 -32.99
C ASP A 34 1.78 -16.19 -32.22
N ARG A 35 1.12 -17.26 -31.78
CA ARG A 35 -0.08 -17.21 -30.96
C ARG A 35 0.19 -16.55 -29.60
N MET A 36 1.29 -16.91 -28.94
CA MET A 36 1.72 -16.29 -27.69
C MET A 36 1.99 -14.79 -27.86
N LYS A 37 2.63 -14.41 -28.96
CA LYS A 37 2.92 -13.00 -29.29
C LYS A 37 1.65 -12.21 -29.57
N GLU A 38 0.67 -12.79 -30.30
CA GLU A 38 -0.63 -12.18 -30.58
C GLU A 38 -1.38 -11.87 -29.25
N ILE A 39 -1.52 -12.87 -28.38
CA ILE A 39 -2.16 -12.72 -27.06
C ILE A 39 -1.45 -11.64 -26.22
N SER A 40 -0.13 -11.72 -26.13
CA SER A 40 0.67 -10.72 -25.40
C SER A 40 0.52 -9.31 -25.97
N SER A 41 0.31 -9.14 -27.28
CA SER A 41 0.04 -7.84 -27.90
C SER A 41 -1.31 -7.27 -27.47
N HIS A 42 -2.36 -8.10 -27.49
CA HIS A 42 -3.70 -7.69 -27.01
C HIS A 42 -3.67 -7.26 -25.55
N ILE A 43 -2.98 -8.03 -24.69
CA ILE A 43 -2.81 -7.66 -23.27
C ILE A 43 -2.08 -6.32 -23.12
N ALA A 44 -0.97 -6.14 -23.84
CA ALA A 44 -0.18 -4.90 -23.78
C ALA A 44 -0.93 -3.68 -24.33
N GLU A 45 -1.72 -3.85 -25.39
CA GLU A 45 -2.56 -2.80 -26.00
C GLU A 45 -3.69 -2.41 -25.04
N GLY A 46 -4.38 -3.39 -24.44
CA GLY A 46 -5.44 -3.16 -23.45
C GLY A 46 -4.90 -2.42 -22.22
N ALA A 47 -3.76 -2.83 -21.69
CA ALA A 47 -3.13 -2.18 -20.55
C ALA A 47 -2.73 -0.73 -20.85
N MET A 48 -2.20 -0.47 -22.06
CA MET A 48 -1.90 0.90 -22.49
C MET A 48 -3.16 1.74 -22.74
N ALA A 49 -4.24 1.15 -23.23
CA ALA A 49 -5.52 1.85 -23.40
C ALA A 49 -6.08 2.31 -22.06
N PHE A 50 -6.05 1.45 -21.05
CA PHE A 50 -6.44 1.79 -19.69
C PHE A 50 -5.59 2.94 -19.12
N LEU A 51 -4.26 2.82 -19.11
CA LEU A 51 -3.39 3.86 -18.57
C LEU A 51 -3.57 5.21 -19.25
N LYS A 52 -3.75 5.24 -20.58
CA LYS A 52 -4.02 6.49 -21.29
C LYS A 52 -5.34 7.14 -20.87
N ALA A 53 -6.38 6.34 -20.67
CA ALA A 53 -7.68 6.82 -20.22
C ALA A 53 -7.61 7.34 -18.77
N GLU A 54 -6.91 6.64 -17.89
CA GLU A 54 -6.67 7.02 -16.52
C GLU A 54 -5.86 8.33 -16.43
N TRP A 55 -4.72 8.40 -17.10
CA TRP A 55 -3.86 9.59 -17.09
C TRP A 55 -4.56 10.85 -17.61
N LYS A 56 -5.49 10.69 -18.56
CA LYS A 56 -6.29 11.82 -19.04
C LYS A 56 -7.11 12.46 -17.92
N ILE A 57 -7.75 11.65 -17.08
CA ILE A 57 -8.54 12.15 -15.94
C ILE A 57 -7.62 12.68 -14.85
N LEU A 58 -6.54 11.96 -14.54
CA LEU A 58 -5.56 12.37 -13.52
C LEU A 58 -4.86 13.68 -13.90
N ALA A 59 -4.64 13.96 -15.17
CA ALA A 59 -4.07 15.25 -15.61
C ALA A 59 -4.99 16.44 -15.25
N TYR A 60 -6.31 16.31 -15.41
CA TYR A 60 -7.25 17.33 -14.95
C TYR A 60 -7.18 17.51 -13.42
N PHE A 61 -7.15 16.41 -12.68
CA PHE A 61 -7.00 16.43 -11.24
C PHE A 61 -5.70 17.14 -10.81
N VAL A 62 -4.57 16.78 -11.41
CA VAL A 62 -3.24 17.38 -11.10
C VAL A 62 -3.23 18.89 -11.40
N VAL A 63 -3.84 19.34 -12.47
CA VAL A 63 -3.94 20.77 -12.79
C VAL A 63 -4.79 21.50 -11.74
N ILE A 64 -5.98 20.96 -11.40
CA ILE A 64 -6.89 21.60 -10.43
C ILE A 64 -6.25 21.70 -9.05
N VAL A 65 -5.70 20.59 -8.52
CA VAL A 65 -5.07 20.56 -7.21
C VAL A 65 -3.77 21.40 -7.20
N GLY A 66 -2.99 21.35 -8.28
CA GLY A 66 -1.78 22.18 -8.41
C GLY A 66 -2.10 23.68 -8.36
N LEU A 67 -3.14 24.14 -9.05
CA LEU A 67 -3.59 25.53 -8.97
C LEU A 67 -4.10 25.89 -7.58
N LEU A 68 -4.82 24.99 -6.92
CA LEU A 68 -5.28 25.19 -5.55
C LEU A 68 -4.10 25.33 -4.57
N LEU A 69 -3.08 24.45 -4.68
CA LEU A 69 -1.87 24.54 -3.84
C LEU A 69 -1.09 25.83 -4.10
N ALA A 70 -0.95 26.23 -5.35
CA ALA A 70 -0.30 27.51 -5.71
C ALA A 70 -1.06 28.69 -5.12
N PHE A 71 -2.41 28.67 -5.14
CA PHE A 71 -3.24 29.70 -4.51
C PHE A 71 -3.11 29.69 -2.99
N MET A 72 -3.20 28.53 -2.34
CA MET A 72 -3.08 28.42 -0.88
C MET A 72 -1.71 28.89 -0.39
N SER A 73 -0.64 28.66 -1.15
CA SER A 73 0.70 29.11 -0.78
C SER A 73 0.84 30.63 -0.73
N THR A 74 -0.02 31.40 -1.43
CA THR A 74 0.01 32.86 -1.36
C THR A 74 -0.53 33.43 -0.04
N THR A 75 -1.29 32.64 0.70
CA THR A 75 -1.86 33.02 2.00
C THR A 75 -1.00 32.59 3.19
N ASN A 76 0.06 31.81 2.97
CA ASN A 76 0.93 31.28 4.01
C ASN A 76 2.38 31.78 3.80
N PRO A 77 2.95 32.61 4.71
CA PRO A 77 4.31 33.14 4.57
C PRO A 77 5.41 32.07 4.64
N HIS A 78 5.14 30.90 5.23
CA HIS A 78 6.07 29.79 5.29
C HIS A 78 5.96 28.83 4.08
N SER A 79 5.01 29.08 3.16
CA SER A 79 4.87 28.29 1.93
C SER A 79 5.39 29.02 0.69
N HIS A 80 5.45 28.31 -0.42
CA HIS A 80 5.86 28.88 -1.70
C HIS A 80 5.13 28.18 -2.86
N TRP A 81 4.82 28.91 -3.93
CA TRP A 81 4.10 28.36 -5.10
C TRP A 81 4.77 27.11 -5.71
N LEU A 82 6.07 26.91 -5.49
CA LEU A 82 6.81 25.70 -5.90
C LEU A 82 6.26 24.41 -5.27
N ILE A 83 5.42 24.47 -4.23
CA ILE A 83 4.69 23.30 -3.71
C ILE A 83 3.83 22.65 -4.81
N ALA A 84 3.21 23.47 -5.68
CA ALA A 84 2.49 22.98 -6.84
C ALA A 84 3.40 22.30 -7.86
N GLY A 85 4.62 22.85 -8.07
CA GLY A 85 5.64 22.22 -8.91
C GLY A 85 6.10 20.87 -8.35
N ALA A 86 6.37 20.81 -7.05
CA ALA A 86 6.73 19.57 -6.36
C ALA A 86 5.59 18.52 -6.44
N PHE A 87 4.34 18.95 -6.28
CA PHE A 87 3.15 18.12 -6.44
C PHE A 87 3.07 17.49 -7.85
N VAL A 88 3.25 18.31 -8.90
CA VAL A 88 3.25 17.81 -10.29
C VAL A 88 4.38 16.82 -10.52
N ILE A 89 5.59 17.11 -10.02
CA ILE A 89 6.73 16.19 -10.14
C ILE A 89 6.42 14.87 -9.44
N GLY A 90 5.88 14.89 -8.21
CA GLY A 90 5.47 13.69 -7.48
C GLY A 90 4.44 12.85 -8.23
N ALA A 91 3.43 13.50 -8.78
CA ALA A 91 2.41 12.87 -9.60
C ALA A 91 3.01 12.18 -10.85
N VAL A 92 3.90 12.86 -11.57
CA VAL A 92 4.57 12.32 -12.76
C VAL A 92 5.47 11.12 -12.40
N PHE A 93 6.23 11.21 -11.30
CA PHE A 93 7.07 10.09 -10.86
C PHE A 93 6.25 8.88 -10.45
N SER A 94 5.13 9.06 -9.74
CA SER A 94 4.21 7.97 -9.35
C SER A 94 3.59 7.30 -10.58
N ALA A 95 3.09 8.08 -11.53
CA ALA A 95 2.58 7.55 -12.80
C ALA A 95 3.68 6.81 -13.60
N THR A 96 4.92 7.32 -13.58
CA THR A 96 6.07 6.68 -14.24
C THR A 96 6.43 5.36 -13.56
N ALA A 97 6.37 5.28 -12.23
CA ALA A 97 6.61 4.05 -11.48
C ALA A 97 5.61 2.95 -11.87
N GLY A 98 4.31 3.26 -11.93
CA GLY A 98 3.28 2.34 -12.43
C GLY A 98 3.50 1.93 -13.89
N TYR A 99 3.87 2.89 -14.75
CA TYR A 99 4.16 2.61 -16.16
C TYR A 99 5.34 1.65 -16.37
N ILE A 100 6.44 1.84 -15.63
CA ILE A 100 7.61 0.94 -15.70
C ILE A 100 7.20 -0.48 -15.31
N GLY A 101 6.44 -0.62 -14.20
CA GLY A 101 5.91 -1.89 -13.74
C GLY A 101 5.06 -2.59 -14.81
N MET A 102 4.06 -1.92 -15.34
CA MET A 102 3.17 -2.45 -16.39
C MET A 102 3.96 -2.84 -17.66
N LYS A 103 4.91 -2.00 -18.08
CA LYS A 103 5.71 -2.27 -19.29
C LYS A 103 6.61 -3.47 -19.15
N VAL A 104 7.21 -3.71 -17.99
CA VAL A 104 8.03 -4.92 -17.78
C VAL A 104 7.14 -6.14 -17.60
N ALA A 105 6.03 -6.05 -16.89
CA ALA A 105 5.12 -7.18 -16.65
C ALA A 105 4.57 -7.72 -17.97
N THR A 106 3.97 -6.87 -18.82
CA THR A 106 3.44 -7.27 -20.13
C THR A 106 4.48 -7.92 -21.03
N LYS A 107 5.78 -7.58 -20.87
CA LYS A 107 6.87 -8.27 -21.59
C LYS A 107 7.30 -9.57 -20.89
N ALA A 108 7.31 -9.59 -19.56
CA ALA A 108 7.76 -10.74 -18.79
C ALA A 108 6.76 -11.90 -18.86
N ASN A 109 5.45 -11.62 -18.87
CA ASN A 109 4.37 -12.61 -18.86
C ASN A 109 4.58 -13.69 -19.93
N VAL A 110 4.59 -13.30 -21.20
CA VAL A 110 4.75 -14.21 -22.34
C VAL A 110 6.11 -14.93 -22.34
N ARG A 111 7.17 -14.24 -21.88
CA ARG A 111 8.52 -14.80 -21.81
C ARG A 111 8.67 -15.79 -20.67
N THR A 112 7.94 -15.59 -19.58
CA THR A 112 7.83 -16.55 -18.47
C THR A 112 7.10 -17.80 -18.92
N ALA A 113 5.98 -17.68 -19.64
CA ALA A 113 5.25 -18.79 -20.23
C ALA A 113 6.15 -19.60 -21.18
N ASN A 114 6.89 -18.94 -22.06
CA ASN A 114 7.81 -19.63 -22.98
C ASN A 114 9.00 -20.26 -22.24
N ALA A 115 9.54 -19.62 -21.21
CA ALA A 115 10.63 -20.17 -20.38
C ALA A 115 10.19 -21.42 -19.60
N ALA A 116 8.92 -21.48 -19.18
CA ALA A 116 8.31 -22.63 -18.50
C ALA A 116 8.28 -23.89 -19.39
N ARG A 117 8.28 -23.75 -20.71
CA ARG A 117 8.44 -24.87 -21.64
C ARG A 117 9.77 -25.62 -21.42
N THR A 118 10.79 -24.88 -20.98
CA THR A 118 12.12 -25.47 -20.77
C THR A 118 12.30 -25.95 -19.33
N SER A 119 12.13 -25.09 -18.33
CA SER A 119 12.29 -25.47 -16.92
C SER A 119 11.66 -24.43 -15.98
N LEU A 120 11.27 -24.89 -14.77
CA LEU A 120 10.80 -24.03 -13.68
C LEU A 120 11.84 -22.96 -13.30
N LYS A 121 13.13 -23.31 -13.27
CA LYS A 121 14.23 -22.38 -12.99
C LYS A 121 14.28 -21.21 -13.97
N LYS A 122 14.16 -21.49 -15.28
CA LYS A 122 14.16 -20.42 -16.29
C LYS A 122 12.91 -19.54 -16.17
N ALA A 123 11.74 -20.11 -15.92
CA ALA A 123 10.51 -19.39 -15.72
C ALA A 123 10.61 -18.46 -14.49
N LEU A 124 11.06 -18.98 -13.33
CA LEU A 124 11.32 -18.17 -12.14
C LEU A 124 12.30 -17.02 -12.40
N ASN A 125 13.39 -17.30 -13.13
CA ASN A 125 14.39 -16.26 -13.41
C ASN A 125 13.80 -15.11 -14.26
N VAL A 126 12.93 -15.40 -15.22
CA VAL A 126 12.30 -14.38 -16.07
C VAL A 126 11.25 -13.60 -15.26
N SER A 127 10.32 -14.28 -14.58
CA SER A 127 9.25 -13.65 -13.80
C SER A 127 9.80 -12.82 -12.64
N PHE A 128 10.75 -13.37 -11.88
CA PHE A 128 11.37 -12.63 -10.78
C PHE A 128 12.22 -11.44 -11.26
N THR A 129 12.92 -11.58 -12.41
CA THR A 129 13.64 -10.43 -12.99
C THR A 129 12.66 -9.33 -13.42
N GLY A 130 11.47 -9.68 -13.94
CA GLY A 130 10.39 -8.74 -14.21
C GLY A 130 9.96 -8.00 -12.96
N GLY A 131 9.70 -8.72 -11.87
CA GLY A 131 9.41 -8.13 -10.56
C GLY A 131 10.54 -7.24 -10.03
N ALA A 132 11.79 -7.66 -10.17
CA ALA A 132 12.96 -6.89 -9.74
C ALA A 132 13.11 -5.56 -10.51
N VAL A 133 12.80 -5.54 -11.80
CA VAL A 133 12.75 -4.29 -12.60
C VAL A 133 11.74 -3.32 -12.00
N MET A 134 10.56 -3.81 -11.62
CA MET A 134 9.55 -2.98 -10.97
C MET A 134 10.02 -2.48 -9.61
N GLY A 135 10.44 -3.37 -8.71
CA GLY A 135 10.83 -3.01 -7.35
C GLY A 135 11.97 -2.00 -7.28
N LEU A 136 13.02 -2.21 -8.07
CA LEU A 136 14.17 -1.30 -8.14
C LEU A 136 13.86 -0.02 -8.90
N GLY A 137 13.00 -0.08 -9.92
CA GLY A 137 12.53 1.08 -10.66
C GLY A 137 11.73 2.05 -9.78
N VAL A 138 10.77 1.52 -9.02
CA VAL A 138 9.94 2.28 -8.07
C VAL A 138 10.80 2.93 -6.99
N SER A 139 11.63 2.14 -6.29
CA SER A 139 12.48 2.66 -5.21
C SER A 139 13.56 3.61 -5.71
N GLY A 140 14.13 3.33 -6.89
CA GLY A 140 15.11 4.21 -7.54
C GLY A 140 14.54 5.56 -7.90
N LEU A 141 13.31 5.59 -8.46
CA LEU A 141 12.58 6.84 -8.73
C LEU A 141 12.26 7.60 -7.44
N ALA A 142 11.84 6.91 -6.38
CA ALA A 142 11.49 7.53 -5.10
C ALA A 142 12.70 8.22 -4.46
N VAL A 143 13.82 7.50 -4.37
CA VAL A 143 15.07 8.05 -3.77
C VAL A 143 15.67 9.15 -4.64
N LEU A 144 15.68 8.99 -5.96
CA LEU A 144 16.15 10.02 -6.90
C LEU A 144 15.27 11.27 -6.83
N GLY A 145 13.94 11.09 -6.85
CA GLY A 145 12.97 12.19 -6.85
C GLY A 145 13.01 12.97 -5.55
N LEU A 146 12.88 12.29 -4.41
CA LEU A 146 12.86 12.94 -3.11
C LEU A 146 14.23 13.58 -2.77
N GLY A 147 15.32 12.83 -2.93
CA GLY A 147 16.66 13.32 -2.62
C GLY A 147 17.13 14.41 -3.58
N GLY A 148 16.83 14.26 -4.88
CA GLY A 148 17.14 15.28 -5.89
C GLY A 148 16.36 16.57 -5.67
N LEU A 149 15.06 16.46 -5.41
CA LEU A 149 14.22 17.63 -5.15
C LEU A 149 14.59 18.32 -3.83
N TYR A 150 14.91 17.57 -2.77
CA TYR A 150 15.41 18.13 -1.52
C TYR A 150 16.69 18.96 -1.75
N ILE A 151 17.66 18.44 -2.52
CA ILE A 151 18.89 19.18 -2.84
C ILE A 151 18.58 20.47 -3.58
N VAL A 152 17.73 20.42 -4.61
CA VAL A 152 17.35 21.60 -5.40
C VAL A 152 16.64 22.63 -4.53
N LEU A 153 15.65 22.23 -3.74
CA LEU A 153 14.89 23.13 -2.87
C LEU A 153 15.77 23.74 -1.78
N LYS A 154 16.69 22.94 -1.20
CA LYS A 154 17.66 23.45 -0.22
C LYS A 154 18.56 24.51 -0.84
N GLN A 155 19.04 24.33 -2.07
CA GLN A 155 19.84 25.34 -2.76
C GLN A 155 19.04 26.61 -3.07
N VAL A 156 17.76 26.48 -3.40
CA VAL A 156 16.88 27.62 -3.74
C VAL A 156 16.52 28.45 -2.51
N PHE A 157 16.18 27.80 -1.39
CA PHE A 157 15.63 28.48 -0.21
C PHE A 157 16.61 28.58 0.96
N ALA A 158 17.45 27.58 1.17
CA ALA A 158 18.18 27.36 2.42
C ALA A 158 19.66 27.01 2.19
N ALA A 159 20.34 27.61 1.20
CA ALA A 159 21.71 27.26 0.82
C ALA A 159 22.70 27.32 2.02
N ASP A 160 22.64 28.37 2.81
CA ASP A 160 23.49 28.60 3.98
C ASP A 160 22.70 28.63 5.30
N ALA A 161 21.44 28.18 5.28
CA ALA A 161 20.53 28.25 6.41
C ALA A 161 20.77 27.13 7.42
N SER A 162 20.50 27.37 8.70
CA SER A 162 20.50 26.36 9.75
C SER A 162 19.26 25.46 9.65
N VAL A 163 19.32 24.31 10.31
CA VAL A 163 18.21 23.32 10.31
C VAL A 163 16.92 23.90 10.90
N SER A 164 17.05 24.75 11.91
CA SER A 164 15.93 25.40 12.60
C SER A 164 15.41 26.68 11.95
N SER A 165 15.95 27.07 10.79
CA SER A 165 15.54 28.31 10.10
C SER A 165 14.21 28.18 9.38
N ASP A 166 13.52 29.32 9.19
CA ASP A 166 12.27 29.40 8.43
C ASP A 166 12.45 28.97 6.96
N GLU A 167 13.64 29.22 6.39
CA GLU A 167 13.98 28.77 5.04
C GLU A 167 14.02 27.24 4.93
N MET A 168 14.51 26.56 5.97
CA MET A 168 14.50 25.10 6.01
C MET A 168 13.08 24.55 6.22
N VAL A 169 12.29 25.16 7.08
CA VAL A 169 10.86 24.83 7.24
C VAL A 169 10.14 24.96 5.89
N LYS A 170 10.34 26.06 5.18
CA LYS A 170 9.79 26.27 3.83
C LYS A 170 10.26 25.23 2.83
N THR A 171 11.55 24.85 2.86
CA THR A 171 12.13 23.82 1.99
C THR A 171 11.38 22.50 2.16
N ILE A 172 11.16 22.08 3.40
CA ILE A 172 10.50 20.81 3.73
C ILE A 172 9.01 20.89 3.43
N GLU A 173 8.36 22.04 3.70
CA GLU A 173 6.94 22.22 3.36
C GLU A 173 6.70 22.09 1.85
N VAL A 174 7.52 22.74 1.02
CA VAL A 174 7.44 22.59 -0.44
C VAL A 174 7.66 21.13 -0.85
N LEU A 175 8.54 20.41 -0.17
CA LEU A 175 8.80 18.99 -0.43
C LEU A 175 7.57 18.11 -0.10
N THR A 176 6.68 18.52 0.83
CA THR A 176 5.43 17.77 1.10
C THR A 176 4.53 17.70 -0.12
N GLY A 177 4.58 18.70 -1.01
CA GLY A 177 3.86 18.67 -2.27
C GLY A 177 4.23 17.47 -3.15
N PHE A 178 5.52 17.08 -3.18
CA PHE A 178 5.96 15.89 -3.91
C PHE A 178 5.28 14.61 -3.40
N SER A 179 5.20 14.45 -2.07
CA SER A 179 4.52 13.32 -1.47
C SER A 179 3.00 13.34 -1.70
N LEU A 180 2.37 14.52 -1.62
CA LEU A 180 0.94 14.66 -1.92
C LEU A 180 0.63 14.26 -3.37
N GLY A 181 1.46 14.67 -4.33
CA GLY A 181 1.34 14.27 -5.72
C GLY A 181 1.48 12.77 -5.92
N ALA A 182 2.49 12.18 -5.29
CA ALA A 182 2.78 10.75 -5.33
C ALA A 182 1.60 9.90 -4.81
N GLU A 183 1.12 10.20 -3.61
CA GLU A 183 0.03 9.45 -2.96
C GLU A 183 -1.33 9.68 -3.64
N SER A 184 -1.56 10.88 -4.20
CA SER A 184 -2.80 11.14 -4.94
C SER A 184 -2.92 10.25 -6.18
N ILE A 185 -1.86 10.16 -6.99
CA ILE A 185 -1.84 9.27 -8.15
C ILE A 185 -1.93 7.81 -7.72
N ALA A 186 -1.21 7.44 -6.66
CA ALA A 186 -1.24 6.09 -6.10
C ALA A 186 -2.67 5.64 -5.74
N LEU A 187 -3.44 6.51 -5.08
CA LEU A 187 -4.83 6.19 -4.70
C LEU A 187 -5.69 5.89 -5.93
N PHE A 188 -5.67 6.76 -6.92
CA PHE A 188 -6.50 6.58 -8.12
C PHE A 188 -6.06 5.35 -8.91
N ALA A 189 -4.76 5.16 -9.12
CA ALA A 189 -4.22 4.00 -9.83
C ALA A 189 -4.55 2.68 -9.11
N ARG A 190 -4.47 2.64 -7.77
CA ARG A 190 -4.79 1.44 -7.00
C ARG A 190 -6.28 1.12 -7.00
N VAL A 191 -7.13 2.12 -6.78
CA VAL A 191 -8.60 1.95 -6.79
C VAL A 191 -9.10 1.65 -8.20
N GLY A 192 -8.66 2.43 -9.18
CA GLY A 192 -9.05 2.24 -10.59
C GLY A 192 -8.58 0.90 -11.14
N GLY A 193 -7.31 0.58 -10.96
CA GLY A 193 -6.73 -0.70 -11.36
C GLY A 193 -7.43 -1.88 -10.70
N GLY A 194 -7.65 -1.84 -9.37
CA GLY A 194 -8.35 -2.90 -8.63
C GLY A 194 -9.81 -3.09 -9.07
N ILE A 195 -10.55 -2.01 -9.34
CA ILE A 195 -11.92 -2.12 -9.91
C ILE A 195 -11.86 -2.76 -11.30
N TYR A 196 -10.89 -2.38 -12.12
CA TYR A 196 -10.71 -2.95 -13.45
C TYR A 196 -10.46 -4.45 -13.39
N THR A 197 -9.41 -4.86 -12.65
CA THR A 197 -8.98 -6.25 -12.52
C THR A 197 -10.13 -7.13 -12.05
N LYS A 198 -10.74 -6.76 -10.93
CA LYS A 198 -11.77 -7.62 -10.33
C LYS A 198 -13.12 -7.56 -11.01
N ALA A 199 -13.40 -6.56 -11.80
CA ALA A 199 -14.56 -6.58 -12.70
C ALA A 199 -14.39 -7.59 -13.85
N ALA A 200 -13.18 -7.67 -14.40
CA ALA A 200 -12.86 -8.61 -15.48
C ALA A 200 -12.79 -10.05 -14.96
N ASP A 201 -12.06 -10.30 -13.88
CA ASP A 201 -11.87 -11.58 -13.23
C ASP A 201 -13.21 -12.20 -12.78
N VAL A 202 -13.99 -11.51 -11.93
CA VAL A 202 -15.31 -11.97 -11.47
C VAL A 202 -16.26 -12.19 -12.65
N GLY A 203 -16.21 -11.32 -13.66
CA GLY A 203 -17.02 -11.46 -14.88
C GLY A 203 -16.63 -12.68 -15.71
N ALA A 204 -15.33 -12.95 -15.86
CA ALA A 204 -14.79 -14.12 -16.54
C ALA A 204 -15.13 -15.41 -15.82
N ASP A 205 -14.96 -15.42 -14.49
CA ASP A 205 -15.15 -16.59 -13.64
C ASP A 205 -16.62 -17.02 -13.54
N LEU A 206 -17.53 -16.09 -13.28
CA LEU A 206 -18.95 -16.42 -13.13
C LEU A 206 -19.55 -17.01 -14.41
N VAL A 207 -19.26 -16.45 -15.56
CA VAL A 207 -19.84 -16.96 -16.81
C VAL A 207 -19.01 -18.12 -17.37
N GLY A 208 -17.68 -18.02 -17.36
CA GLY A 208 -16.82 -19.06 -17.91
C GLY A 208 -16.79 -20.32 -17.07
N LYS A 209 -16.40 -20.23 -15.81
CA LYS A 209 -16.21 -21.40 -14.94
C LYS A 209 -17.51 -21.96 -14.39
N VAL A 210 -18.43 -21.08 -13.92
CA VAL A 210 -19.64 -21.51 -13.21
C VAL A 210 -20.78 -21.81 -14.18
N GLU A 211 -21.08 -20.93 -15.14
CA GLU A 211 -22.20 -21.10 -16.06
C GLU A 211 -21.86 -22.00 -17.26
N ALA A 212 -20.78 -21.68 -17.97
CA ALA A 212 -20.39 -22.39 -19.19
C ALA A 212 -19.54 -23.65 -18.94
N GLY A 213 -18.94 -23.79 -17.75
CA GLY A 213 -18.11 -24.94 -17.38
C GLY A 213 -16.81 -25.07 -18.16
N ILE A 214 -16.33 -23.98 -18.80
CA ILE A 214 -15.05 -23.94 -19.50
C ILE A 214 -13.90 -23.69 -18.51
N PRO A 215 -12.66 -24.13 -18.83
CA PRO A 215 -11.50 -23.87 -17.99
C PRO A 215 -11.26 -22.38 -17.71
N GLU A 216 -10.51 -22.10 -16.67
CA GLU A 216 -9.91 -20.78 -16.42
C GLU A 216 -8.96 -20.44 -17.57
N ASP A 217 -8.92 -19.18 -17.97
CA ASP A 217 -8.11 -18.67 -19.08
C ASP A 217 -8.41 -19.30 -20.45
N ASP A 218 -9.56 -19.93 -20.61
CA ASP A 218 -9.96 -20.52 -21.91
C ASP A 218 -10.09 -19.42 -22.97
N PRO A 219 -9.46 -19.58 -24.15
CA PRO A 219 -9.48 -18.57 -25.23
C PRO A 219 -10.89 -18.29 -25.79
N ARG A 220 -11.88 -19.13 -25.50
CA ARG A 220 -13.30 -18.91 -25.87
C ARG A 220 -13.98 -17.86 -24.99
N ASN A 221 -13.44 -17.61 -23.79
CA ASN A 221 -14.01 -16.63 -22.87
C ASN A 221 -13.58 -15.22 -23.30
N PRO A 222 -14.54 -14.32 -23.69
CA PRO A 222 -14.21 -12.97 -24.13
C PRO A 222 -13.57 -12.09 -23.07
N ALA A 223 -13.75 -12.40 -21.79
CA ALA A 223 -13.22 -11.61 -20.69
C ALA A 223 -11.77 -11.96 -20.31
N THR A 224 -11.21 -13.10 -20.77
CA THR A 224 -9.87 -13.56 -20.38
C THR A 224 -8.76 -12.54 -20.70
N ILE A 225 -8.81 -11.87 -21.85
CA ILE A 225 -7.83 -10.81 -22.17
C ILE A 225 -8.00 -9.62 -21.23
N ALA A 226 -9.25 -9.23 -20.91
CA ALA A 226 -9.50 -8.13 -19.98
C ALA A 226 -9.00 -8.47 -18.56
N ASP A 227 -9.12 -9.71 -18.14
CA ASP A 227 -8.61 -10.21 -16.86
C ASP A 227 -7.08 -10.11 -16.79
N ASN A 228 -6.39 -10.68 -17.76
CA ASN A 228 -4.93 -10.56 -17.88
C ASN A 228 -4.44 -9.10 -18.00
N VAL A 229 -5.20 -8.21 -18.65
CA VAL A 229 -4.93 -6.76 -18.65
C VAL A 229 -5.04 -6.21 -17.24
N GLY A 230 -6.07 -6.64 -16.50
CA GLY A 230 -6.34 -6.23 -15.12
C GLY A 230 -5.15 -6.43 -14.21
N ASP A 231 -4.57 -7.62 -14.18
CA ASP A 231 -3.39 -7.92 -13.36
C ASP A 231 -2.23 -6.98 -13.66
N ASN A 232 -2.00 -6.64 -14.93
CA ASN A 232 -0.93 -5.72 -15.31
C ASN A 232 -1.21 -4.27 -14.88
N VAL A 233 -2.46 -3.82 -14.87
CA VAL A 233 -2.80 -2.42 -14.50
C VAL A 233 -3.16 -2.27 -13.03
N GLY A 234 -3.84 -3.24 -12.40
CA GLY A 234 -4.23 -3.22 -11.00
C GLY A 234 -3.11 -3.73 -10.08
N ASP A 235 -2.68 -4.98 -10.30
CA ASP A 235 -1.78 -5.65 -9.38
C ASP A 235 -0.30 -5.37 -9.67
N VAL A 236 0.05 -4.84 -10.84
CA VAL A 236 1.41 -4.35 -11.11
C VAL A 236 1.46 -2.82 -11.10
N ALA A 237 0.80 -2.13 -12.04
CA ALA A 237 0.95 -0.67 -12.13
C ALA A 237 0.39 0.07 -10.91
N GLY A 238 -0.82 -0.31 -10.44
CA GLY A 238 -1.44 0.26 -9.24
C GLY A 238 -0.60 0.04 -7.98
N MET A 239 -0.04 -1.16 -7.80
CA MET A 239 0.85 -1.48 -6.69
C MET A 239 2.18 -0.71 -6.78
N GLY A 240 2.73 -0.51 -7.99
CA GLY A 240 3.94 0.28 -8.20
C GLY A 240 3.78 1.73 -7.79
N ALA A 241 2.66 2.35 -8.15
CA ALA A 241 2.32 3.70 -7.74
C ALA A 241 2.10 3.79 -6.22
N ASP A 242 1.41 2.81 -5.60
CA ASP A 242 1.16 2.72 -4.17
C ASP A 242 2.45 2.65 -3.36
N LEU A 243 3.34 1.72 -3.67
CA LEU A 243 4.59 1.57 -2.94
C LEU A 243 5.58 2.72 -3.21
N PHE A 244 5.51 3.36 -4.39
CA PHE A 244 6.22 4.62 -4.64
C PHE A 244 5.77 5.71 -3.66
N GLY A 245 4.46 5.96 -3.57
CA GLY A 245 3.88 6.92 -2.63
C GLY A 245 4.24 6.60 -1.19
N SER A 246 4.08 5.33 -0.78
CA SER A 246 4.43 4.83 0.56
C SER A 246 5.88 5.11 0.95
N TYR A 247 6.78 4.84 0.02
CA TYR A 247 8.22 5.07 0.23
C TYR A 247 8.53 6.55 0.42
N VAL A 248 8.00 7.39 -0.46
CA VAL A 248 8.16 8.85 -0.40
C VAL A 248 7.57 9.42 0.89
N ALA A 249 6.33 9.04 1.24
CA ALA A 249 5.65 9.53 2.42
C ALA A 249 6.38 9.18 3.72
N THR A 250 6.89 7.94 3.83
CA THR A 250 7.62 7.49 5.01
C THR A 250 8.94 8.23 5.20
N VAL A 251 9.73 8.36 4.13
CA VAL A 251 11.00 9.10 4.20
C VAL A 251 10.74 10.58 4.49
N LEU A 252 9.72 11.18 3.86
CA LEU A 252 9.34 12.57 4.12
C LEU A 252 8.91 12.79 5.57
N ALA A 253 8.04 11.93 6.14
CA ALA A 253 7.63 12.03 7.54
C ALA A 253 8.83 12.03 8.48
N THR A 254 9.81 11.18 8.21
CA THR A 254 11.05 11.11 8.99
C THR A 254 11.92 12.35 8.80
N ILE A 255 11.99 12.92 7.59
CA ILE A 255 12.67 14.20 7.32
C ILE A 255 12.05 15.35 8.11
N VAL A 256 10.69 15.44 8.16
CA VAL A 256 9.98 16.48 8.92
C VAL A 256 10.30 16.39 10.41
N LEU A 257 10.25 15.19 11.00
CA LEU A 257 10.61 15.01 12.41
C LEU A 257 12.12 15.18 12.65
N GLY A 258 12.95 14.80 11.69
CA GLY A 258 14.39 15.06 11.71
C GLY A 258 14.75 16.55 11.73
N GLN A 259 13.96 17.38 11.03
CA GLN A 259 14.12 18.84 11.06
C GLN A 259 13.76 19.44 12.44
N GLN A 260 12.79 18.85 13.13
CA GLN A 260 12.39 19.24 14.48
C GLN A 260 13.34 18.71 15.57
N THR A 261 14.28 17.81 15.22
CA THR A 261 15.23 17.20 16.15
C THR A 261 16.42 18.10 16.38
N HIS A 262 16.72 18.40 17.64
CA HIS A 262 17.87 19.19 18.04
C HIS A 262 19.07 18.29 18.34
N VAL A 263 20.23 18.65 17.78
CA VAL A 263 21.51 17.97 18.08
C VAL A 263 22.15 18.68 19.27
N LEU A 264 22.54 17.91 20.29
CA LEU A 264 23.06 18.43 21.55
C LEU A 264 24.58 18.21 21.69
N SER A 265 25.12 17.21 21.03
CA SER A 265 26.52 16.83 21.20
C SER A 265 27.45 17.57 20.22
N ALA A 266 28.70 17.79 20.67
CA ALA A 266 29.72 18.53 19.90
C ALA A 266 30.35 17.70 18.76
N ASP A 267 30.06 16.42 18.66
CA ASP A 267 30.55 15.50 17.61
C ASP A 267 29.75 15.59 16.30
N ASP A 268 28.80 16.52 16.19
CA ASP A 268 28.00 16.74 15.00
C ASP A 268 28.86 17.25 13.81
N GLN A 269 29.04 16.39 12.84
CA GLN A 269 29.79 16.70 11.61
C GLN A 269 28.94 17.35 10.52
N LEU A 270 27.61 17.33 10.68
CA LEU A 270 26.65 17.75 9.66
C LEU A 270 25.86 19.02 10.02
N GLY A 271 26.19 19.70 11.12
CA GLY A 271 25.57 20.96 11.51
C GLY A 271 24.06 20.83 11.77
N GLY A 272 23.64 19.77 12.45
CA GLY A 272 22.24 19.47 12.77
C GLY A 272 21.46 18.71 11.67
N PHE A 273 22.02 18.55 10.48
CA PHE A 273 21.31 17.92 9.36
C PHE A 273 21.32 16.37 9.38
N ALA A 274 22.05 15.74 10.28
CA ALA A 274 22.16 14.29 10.35
C ALA A 274 20.78 13.58 10.46
N PRO A 275 19.82 14.01 11.32
CA PRO A 275 18.51 13.39 11.41
C PRO A 275 17.64 13.54 10.13
N ILE A 276 17.89 14.56 9.30
CA ILE A 276 17.20 14.77 8.02
C ILE A 276 17.78 13.88 6.93
N VAL A 277 19.09 13.74 6.88
CA VAL A 277 19.81 13.03 5.80
C VAL A 277 19.78 11.52 6.00
N LEU A 278 19.78 11.04 7.24
CA LEU A 278 19.84 9.62 7.58
C LEU A 278 18.73 8.78 6.93
N PRO A 279 17.42 9.13 7.00
CA PRO A 279 16.38 8.32 6.37
C PRO A 279 16.55 8.20 4.85
N MET A 280 17.03 9.25 4.19
CA MET A 280 17.30 9.20 2.75
C MET A 280 18.49 8.30 2.43
N LEU A 281 19.53 8.28 3.25
CA LEU A 281 20.69 7.38 3.08
C LEU A 281 20.29 5.93 3.32
N ILE A 282 19.49 5.65 4.36
CA ILE A 282 18.96 4.31 4.65
C ILE A 282 18.13 3.82 3.45
N ALA A 283 17.28 4.68 2.92
CA ALA A 283 16.50 4.42 1.73
C ALA A 283 17.38 4.05 0.52
N GLY A 284 18.42 4.85 0.27
CA GLY A 284 19.36 4.60 -0.84
C GLY A 284 20.16 3.31 -0.68
N VAL A 285 20.67 3.04 0.52
CA VAL A 285 21.42 1.82 0.81
C VAL A 285 20.53 0.57 0.68
N GLY A 286 19.26 0.66 1.06
CA GLY A 286 18.28 -0.40 0.85
C GLY A 286 18.14 -0.82 -0.61
N ILE A 287 18.24 0.10 -1.57
CA ILE A 287 18.27 -0.21 -3.01
C ILE A 287 19.49 -1.04 -3.35
N LEU A 288 20.69 -0.64 -2.88
CA LEU A 288 21.93 -1.35 -3.19
C LEU A 288 21.90 -2.79 -2.68
N PHE A 289 21.42 -3.01 -1.45
CA PHE A 289 21.33 -4.35 -0.88
C PHE A 289 20.15 -5.16 -1.40
N SER A 290 19.09 -4.51 -1.89
CA SER A 290 18.06 -5.19 -2.67
C SER A 290 18.62 -5.71 -4.01
N ILE A 291 19.49 -4.96 -4.69
CA ILE A 291 20.20 -5.46 -5.87
C ILE A 291 21.00 -6.73 -5.54
N VAL A 292 21.74 -6.72 -4.43
CA VAL A 292 22.50 -7.91 -3.97
C VAL A 292 21.53 -9.05 -3.60
N GLY A 293 20.42 -8.76 -2.94
CA GLY A 293 19.35 -9.71 -2.60
C GLY A 293 18.81 -10.46 -3.81
N THR A 294 18.67 -9.77 -4.97
CA THR A 294 18.21 -10.43 -6.21
C THR A 294 19.13 -11.55 -6.67
N TRP A 295 20.40 -11.54 -6.30
CA TRP A 295 21.37 -12.58 -6.68
C TRP A 295 21.21 -13.86 -5.86
N PHE A 296 20.55 -13.80 -4.72
CA PHE A 296 20.28 -14.96 -3.86
C PHE A 296 19.05 -15.75 -4.32
N VAL A 297 18.18 -15.19 -5.15
CA VAL A 297 16.98 -15.86 -5.66
C VAL A 297 17.37 -16.84 -6.76
N ARG A 298 17.63 -18.09 -6.38
CA ARG A 298 18.04 -19.15 -7.30
C ARG A 298 17.49 -20.50 -6.87
N ILE A 299 17.07 -21.31 -7.86
CA ILE A 299 16.72 -22.71 -7.65
C ILE A 299 17.68 -23.62 -8.46
N SER A 300 17.87 -24.85 -7.97
CA SER A 300 18.69 -25.84 -8.67
C SER A 300 18.00 -26.35 -9.94
N ASP A 301 18.75 -26.76 -10.94
CA ASP A 301 18.21 -27.37 -12.16
C ASP A 301 17.51 -28.71 -11.88
N ASN A 302 17.91 -29.42 -10.83
CA ASN A 302 17.32 -30.68 -10.39
C ASN A 302 16.21 -30.52 -9.36
N ALA A 303 15.79 -29.27 -9.06
CA ALA A 303 14.67 -29.03 -8.16
C ALA A 303 13.38 -29.52 -8.81
N GLY A 304 12.66 -30.40 -8.14
CA GLY A 304 11.34 -30.85 -8.58
C GLY A 304 10.36 -29.67 -8.70
N ILE A 305 9.27 -29.88 -9.44
CA ILE A 305 8.18 -28.92 -9.60
C ILE A 305 7.45 -28.84 -8.25
N ASN A 306 7.91 -27.92 -7.37
CA ASN A 306 7.41 -27.77 -6.01
C ASN A 306 7.42 -26.29 -5.57
N THR A 307 6.33 -25.85 -4.97
CA THR A 307 6.16 -24.52 -4.39
C THR A 307 7.19 -24.20 -3.31
N ASP A 308 7.58 -25.17 -2.47
CA ASP A 308 8.54 -24.98 -1.39
C ASP A 308 9.92 -24.53 -1.88
N ASN A 309 10.38 -25.03 -3.04
CA ASN A 309 11.66 -24.66 -3.62
C ASN A 309 11.66 -23.20 -4.10
N VAL A 310 10.57 -22.77 -4.72
CA VAL A 310 10.38 -21.40 -5.20
C VAL A 310 10.28 -20.45 -3.99
N GLN A 311 9.44 -20.77 -3.00
CA GLN A 311 9.27 -19.97 -1.78
C GLN A 311 10.60 -19.81 -1.02
N LYS A 312 11.36 -20.88 -0.84
CA LYS A 312 12.69 -20.82 -0.19
C LYS A 312 13.65 -19.91 -0.94
N ALA A 313 13.65 -19.94 -2.28
CA ALA A 313 14.53 -19.07 -3.07
C ALA A 313 14.17 -17.60 -2.90
N LEU A 314 12.88 -17.25 -2.94
CA LEU A 314 12.39 -15.88 -2.70
C LEU A 314 12.70 -15.42 -1.26
N ASN A 315 12.47 -16.27 -0.27
CA ASN A 315 12.78 -16.00 1.12
C ASN A 315 14.29 -15.78 1.34
N MET A 316 15.18 -16.51 0.66
CA MET A 316 16.63 -16.27 0.74
C MET A 316 17.01 -14.88 0.23
N GLY A 317 16.43 -14.44 -0.88
CA GLY A 317 16.62 -13.07 -1.39
C GLY A 317 16.12 -12.01 -0.42
N ASN A 318 14.93 -12.23 0.14
CA ASN A 318 14.31 -11.32 1.10
C ASN A 318 15.15 -11.18 2.39
N TRP A 319 15.44 -12.28 3.06
CA TRP A 319 16.25 -12.28 4.28
C TRP A 319 17.66 -11.76 4.05
N GLY A 320 18.29 -12.11 2.91
CA GLY A 320 19.58 -11.58 2.52
C GLY A 320 19.58 -10.06 2.39
N SER A 321 18.56 -9.49 1.73
CA SER A 321 18.38 -8.04 1.62
C SER A 321 18.14 -7.38 2.98
N ILE A 322 17.26 -7.94 3.82
CA ILE A 322 16.96 -7.40 5.17
C ILE A 322 18.22 -7.35 6.04
N ILE A 323 18.97 -8.45 6.11
CA ILE A 323 20.17 -8.53 6.95
C ILE A 323 21.23 -7.55 6.49
N LEU A 324 21.52 -7.48 5.20
CA LEU A 324 22.50 -6.56 4.64
C LEU A 324 22.08 -5.09 4.84
N THR A 325 20.81 -4.78 4.66
CA THR A 325 20.26 -3.44 4.93
C THR A 325 20.36 -3.08 6.40
N ALA A 326 20.10 -4.01 7.31
CA ALA A 326 20.25 -3.80 8.75
C ALA A 326 21.68 -3.47 9.13
N ILE A 327 22.66 -4.24 8.65
CA ILE A 327 24.09 -4.01 8.90
C ILE A 327 24.52 -2.65 8.37
N ALA A 328 24.11 -2.30 7.16
CA ALA A 328 24.47 -1.03 6.55
C ALA A 328 23.78 0.17 7.22
N SER A 329 22.51 0.02 7.63
CA SER A 329 21.82 1.04 8.42
C SER A 329 22.49 1.28 9.75
N ALA A 330 22.93 0.20 10.43
CA ALA A 330 23.72 0.32 11.66
C ALA A 330 25.04 1.08 11.44
N ALA A 331 25.74 0.79 10.36
CA ALA A 331 26.96 1.52 9.98
C ALA A 331 26.67 3.01 9.69
N LEU A 332 25.59 3.31 8.94
CA LEU A 332 25.18 4.69 8.68
C LEU A 332 24.86 5.44 9.97
N VAL A 333 24.09 4.84 10.88
CA VAL A 333 23.79 5.43 12.19
C VAL A 333 25.08 5.74 12.95
N TYR A 334 26.01 4.79 13.01
CA TYR A 334 27.28 4.96 13.73
C TYR A 334 28.14 6.12 13.20
N PHE A 335 28.23 6.26 11.87
CA PHE A 335 29.11 7.26 11.24
C PHE A 335 28.42 8.63 10.98
N VAL A 336 27.10 8.68 10.87
CA VAL A 336 26.36 9.88 10.44
C VAL A 336 25.72 10.61 11.61
N LEU A 337 25.13 9.87 12.59
CA LEU A 337 24.44 10.50 13.71
C LEU A 337 25.39 10.95 14.83
N PRO A 338 25.15 12.13 15.40
CA PRO A 338 25.79 12.58 16.63
C PRO A 338 25.34 11.75 17.84
N GLU A 339 26.11 11.80 18.94
CA GLU A 339 25.89 10.94 20.10
C GLU A 339 24.57 11.24 20.80
N GLN A 340 24.17 12.51 20.91
CA GLN A 340 22.98 12.93 21.66
C GLN A 340 22.11 13.88 20.86
N MET A 341 20.82 13.61 20.88
CA MET A 341 19.77 14.36 20.19
C MET A 341 18.55 14.50 21.10
N GLU A 342 17.68 15.47 20.76
CA GLU A 342 16.45 15.76 21.49
C GLU A 342 15.29 16.08 20.52
N LEU A 343 14.13 15.56 20.80
CA LEU A 343 12.87 15.95 20.15
C LEU A 343 11.77 16.10 21.21
N ARG A 344 11.28 17.33 21.40
CA ARG A 344 10.17 17.64 22.34
C ARG A 344 10.40 17.08 23.73
N ASP A 345 11.51 17.50 24.35
CA ASP A 345 11.95 17.11 25.71
C ASP A 345 12.27 15.60 25.86
N VAL A 346 12.27 14.82 24.77
CA VAL A 346 12.72 13.43 24.76
C VAL A 346 14.15 13.37 24.27
N TYR A 347 15.08 12.95 25.16
CA TYR A 347 16.50 12.80 24.87
C TYR A 347 16.80 11.39 24.40
N PHE A 348 17.57 11.24 23.34
CA PHE A 348 17.98 9.94 22.81
C PHE A 348 19.35 9.97 22.15
N THR A 349 19.97 8.81 22.06
CA THR A 349 21.30 8.58 21.50
C THR A 349 21.21 7.92 20.12
N LYS A 350 22.31 7.98 19.35
CA LYS A 350 22.40 7.23 18.07
C LYS A 350 22.18 5.72 18.24
N TRP A 351 22.57 5.13 19.40
CA TRP A 351 22.36 3.71 19.66
C TRP A 351 20.88 3.35 19.84
N GLN A 352 20.14 4.25 20.43
CA GLN A 352 18.68 4.12 20.55
C GLN A 352 18.00 4.26 19.18
N VAL A 353 18.47 5.17 18.33
CA VAL A 353 17.99 5.26 16.93
C VAL A 353 18.28 3.96 16.16
N MET A 354 19.46 3.35 16.36
CA MET A 354 19.78 2.05 15.78
C MET A 354 18.80 0.96 16.28
N GLY A 355 18.47 0.96 17.56
CA GLY A 355 17.45 0.07 18.16
C GLY A 355 16.08 0.27 17.51
N ALA A 356 15.63 1.51 17.31
CA ALA A 356 14.38 1.83 16.65
C ALA A 356 14.32 1.31 15.19
N ILE A 357 15.41 1.45 14.42
CA ILE A 357 15.51 0.88 13.06
C ILE A 357 15.40 -0.66 13.11
N GLY A 358 16.07 -1.27 14.08
CA GLY A 358 15.98 -2.73 14.32
C GLY A 358 14.54 -3.18 14.60
N VAL A 359 13.80 -2.42 15.41
CA VAL A 359 12.36 -2.67 15.66
C VAL A 359 11.56 -2.59 14.36
N GLY A 360 11.77 -1.56 13.52
CA GLY A 360 11.07 -1.43 12.25
C GLY A 360 11.31 -2.62 11.31
N LEU A 361 12.57 -3.04 11.16
CA LEU A 361 12.92 -4.24 10.37
C LEU A 361 12.29 -5.52 10.94
N ALA A 362 12.26 -5.67 12.27
CA ALA A 362 11.63 -6.80 12.95
C ALA A 362 10.11 -6.81 12.73
N VAL A 363 9.44 -5.65 12.81
CA VAL A 363 8.00 -5.51 12.50
C VAL A 363 7.72 -5.97 11.08
N GLY A 364 8.50 -5.50 10.09
CA GLY A 364 8.34 -5.90 8.69
C GLY A 364 8.50 -7.41 8.47
N ALA A 365 9.51 -8.01 9.10
CA ALA A 365 9.75 -9.45 9.04
C ALA A 365 8.64 -10.27 9.71
N LEU A 366 8.20 -9.88 10.91
CA LEU A 366 7.11 -10.54 11.63
C LEU A 366 5.78 -10.45 10.90
N MET A 367 5.47 -9.28 10.34
CA MET A 367 4.27 -9.09 9.51
C MET A 367 4.25 -10.05 8.32
N SER A 368 5.39 -10.22 7.65
CA SER A 368 5.52 -11.17 6.54
C SER A 368 5.25 -12.61 6.99
N ILE A 369 5.84 -13.04 8.10
CA ILE A 369 5.66 -14.41 8.66
C ILE A 369 4.20 -14.65 9.07
N ILE A 370 3.57 -13.68 9.74
CA ILE A 370 2.19 -13.81 10.23
C ILE A 370 1.21 -13.85 9.04
N THR A 371 1.41 -12.98 8.05
CA THR A 371 0.55 -12.98 6.86
C THR A 371 0.68 -14.29 6.09
N GLU A 372 1.91 -14.80 5.91
CA GLU A 372 2.15 -16.12 5.31
C GLU A 372 1.41 -17.22 6.09
N TYR A 373 1.42 -17.20 7.42
CA TYR A 373 0.69 -18.18 8.23
C TYR A 373 -0.82 -18.18 7.96
N TYR A 374 -1.43 -16.99 7.84
CA TYR A 374 -2.89 -16.90 7.64
C TYR A 374 -3.33 -17.18 6.20
N THR A 375 -2.45 -16.98 5.21
CA THR A 375 -2.83 -17.03 3.80
C THR A 375 -2.25 -18.22 3.03
N ALA A 376 -1.11 -18.80 3.46
CA ALA A 376 -0.44 -19.85 2.70
C ALA A 376 -1.19 -21.19 2.69
N MET A 377 -1.15 -21.88 1.53
CA MET A 377 -1.66 -23.22 1.37
C MET A 377 -1.07 -24.18 2.42
N GLY A 378 -1.88 -25.13 2.88
CA GLY A 378 -1.46 -26.14 3.84
C GLY A 378 -1.40 -25.67 5.29
N LYS A 379 -1.55 -24.37 5.59
CA LYS A 379 -1.63 -23.85 6.96
C LYS A 379 -3.03 -24.00 7.54
N ARG A 380 -3.12 -23.97 8.88
CA ARG A 380 -4.39 -24.18 9.62
C ARG A 380 -5.53 -23.25 9.17
N PRO A 381 -5.33 -21.93 8.97
CA PRO A 381 -6.42 -21.03 8.57
C PRO A 381 -7.02 -21.42 7.23
N VAL A 382 -6.20 -21.65 6.20
CA VAL A 382 -6.65 -22.06 4.86
C VAL A 382 -7.33 -23.45 4.91
N LYS A 383 -6.75 -24.42 5.65
CA LYS A 383 -7.39 -25.73 5.86
C LYS A 383 -8.75 -25.63 6.54
N SER A 384 -8.96 -24.64 7.41
CA SER A 384 -10.27 -24.39 8.04
C SER A 384 -11.32 -23.98 7.01
N ILE A 385 -10.96 -23.05 6.09
CA ILE A 385 -11.85 -22.63 5.00
C ILE A 385 -12.16 -23.79 4.07
N ILE A 386 -11.14 -24.59 3.69
CA ILE A 386 -11.32 -25.80 2.87
C ILE A 386 -12.31 -26.76 3.51
N ARG A 387 -12.18 -27.05 4.81
CA ARG A 387 -13.11 -27.93 5.52
C ARG A 387 -14.54 -27.37 5.53
N GLN A 388 -14.70 -26.05 5.68
CA GLN A 388 -16.01 -25.39 5.66
C GLN A 388 -16.64 -25.38 4.26
N SER A 389 -15.83 -25.46 3.20
CA SER A 389 -16.30 -25.58 1.82
C SER A 389 -17.09 -26.89 1.60
N SER A 390 -16.80 -27.95 2.36
CA SER A 390 -17.53 -29.22 2.24
C SER A 390 -19.00 -29.16 2.66
N THR A 391 -19.38 -28.15 3.44
CA THR A 391 -20.77 -27.95 3.90
C THR A 391 -21.51 -26.90 3.06
N GLY A 392 -20.88 -26.26 2.09
CA GLY A 392 -21.50 -25.39 1.10
C GLY A 392 -20.96 -23.95 1.06
N HIS A 393 -21.58 -23.15 0.19
CA HIS A 393 -21.16 -21.78 -0.11
C HIS A 393 -21.24 -20.84 1.11
N ALA A 394 -22.35 -20.90 1.85
CA ALA A 394 -22.57 -20.01 3.00
C ALA A 394 -21.51 -20.23 4.10
N THR A 395 -21.22 -21.49 4.41
CA THR A 395 -20.22 -21.84 5.43
C THR A 395 -18.80 -21.48 5.00
N ASN A 396 -18.47 -21.59 3.72
CA ASN A 396 -17.20 -21.10 3.19
C ASN A 396 -17.07 -19.58 3.39
N VAL A 397 -18.11 -18.80 3.05
CA VAL A 397 -18.10 -17.33 3.23
C VAL A 397 -17.94 -16.97 4.71
N ILE A 398 -18.72 -17.60 5.61
CA ILE A 398 -18.59 -17.39 7.06
C ILE A 398 -17.17 -17.72 7.54
N GLY A 399 -16.61 -18.83 7.06
CA GLY A 399 -15.28 -19.27 7.44
C GLY A 399 -14.17 -18.31 7.08
N GLY A 400 -14.20 -17.76 5.88
CA GLY A 400 -13.20 -16.80 5.45
C GLY A 400 -13.34 -15.44 6.14
N LEU A 401 -14.58 -14.97 6.39
CA LEU A 401 -14.80 -13.76 7.21
C LEU A 401 -14.24 -13.94 8.63
N ALA A 402 -14.49 -15.11 9.26
CA ALA A 402 -13.98 -15.42 10.60
C ALA A 402 -12.45 -15.46 10.63
N ILE A 403 -11.81 -16.13 9.66
CA ILE A 403 -10.34 -16.18 9.54
C ILE A 403 -9.76 -14.79 9.27
N GLY A 404 -10.40 -14.00 8.41
CA GLY A 404 -9.98 -12.62 8.17
C GLY A 404 -10.00 -11.76 9.44
N MET A 405 -11.06 -11.86 10.25
CA MET A 405 -11.13 -11.15 11.55
C MET A 405 -10.08 -11.66 12.53
N GLU A 406 -9.93 -13.00 12.66
CA GLU A 406 -8.88 -13.60 13.51
C GLU A 406 -7.49 -13.12 13.10
N SER A 407 -7.24 -12.98 11.81
CA SER A 407 -5.93 -12.63 11.26
C SER A 407 -5.46 -11.21 11.59
N THR A 408 -6.31 -10.34 12.15
CA THR A 408 -5.92 -9.00 12.60
C THR A 408 -5.20 -9.04 13.94
N PHE A 409 -5.42 -10.07 14.76
CA PHE A 409 -4.97 -10.11 16.15
C PHE A 409 -3.44 -10.02 16.29
N LEU A 410 -2.71 -10.97 15.71
CA LEU A 410 -1.24 -10.98 15.83
C LEU A 410 -0.57 -9.77 15.15
N PRO A 411 -0.95 -9.37 13.93
CA PRO A 411 -0.42 -8.16 13.30
C PRO A 411 -0.59 -6.90 14.14
N ILE A 412 -1.75 -6.71 14.76
CA ILE A 412 -1.99 -5.54 15.60
C ILE A 412 -1.11 -5.56 16.85
N LEU A 413 -0.90 -6.72 17.48
CA LEU A 413 0.03 -6.83 18.61
C LEU A 413 1.47 -6.52 18.20
N VAL A 414 1.92 -7.01 17.05
CA VAL A 414 3.26 -6.71 16.52
C VAL A 414 3.40 -5.23 16.20
N LEU A 415 2.38 -4.63 15.59
CA LEU A 415 2.38 -3.20 15.28
C LEU A 415 2.39 -2.34 16.54
N ALA A 416 1.54 -2.65 17.53
CA ALA A 416 1.47 -1.94 18.79
C ALA A 416 2.80 -2.06 19.57
N GLY A 417 3.39 -3.25 19.61
CA GLY A 417 4.72 -3.49 20.19
C GLY A 417 5.82 -2.74 19.41
N GLY A 418 5.72 -2.68 18.10
CA GLY A 418 6.62 -1.93 17.25
C GLY A 418 6.56 -0.42 17.48
N ILE A 419 5.35 0.14 17.56
CA ILE A 419 5.12 1.55 17.89
C ILE A 419 5.70 1.87 19.26
N TRP A 420 5.30 1.13 20.27
CA TRP A 420 5.75 1.37 21.64
C TRP A 420 7.26 1.18 21.78
N GLY A 421 7.82 0.06 21.28
CA GLY A 421 9.25 -0.19 21.37
C GLY A 421 10.10 0.85 20.64
N SER A 422 9.72 1.29 19.46
CA SER A 422 10.44 2.34 18.73
C SER A 422 10.31 3.71 19.40
N TYR A 423 9.18 3.99 20.03
CA TYR A 423 8.97 5.20 20.81
C TYR A 423 9.83 5.24 22.08
N GLU A 424 9.93 4.12 22.83
CA GLU A 424 10.79 4.02 24.01
C GLU A 424 12.28 4.22 23.67
N PHE A 425 12.69 3.85 22.45
CA PHE A 425 14.06 4.06 22.01
C PHE A 425 14.35 5.53 21.70
N ALA A 426 13.56 6.18 20.85
CA ALA A 426 13.91 7.53 20.36
C ALA A 426 12.67 8.43 20.13
N GLY A 427 11.65 8.27 20.97
CA GLY A 427 10.42 9.07 20.92
C GLY A 427 9.74 8.98 19.55
N LEU A 428 9.14 10.09 19.13
CA LEU A 428 8.45 10.18 17.83
C LEU A 428 9.41 10.02 16.63
N TYR A 429 10.66 10.48 16.77
CA TYR A 429 11.68 10.25 15.75
C TYR A 429 12.00 8.75 15.61
N GLY A 430 12.00 8.01 16.74
CA GLY A 430 12.16 6.56 16.76
C GLY A 430 11.11 5.83 15.96
N VAL A 431 9.83 6.21 16.08
CA VAL A 431 8.74 5.61 15.29
C VAL A 431 8.90 5.91 13.78
N ALA A 432 9.26 7.12 13.43
CA ALA A 432 9.47 7.51 12.03
C ALA A 432 10.65 6.80 11.39
N ILE A 433 11.79 6.73 12.09
CA ILE A 433 12.99 6.06 11.56
C ILE A 433 12.82 4.54 11.52
N ALA A 434 12.02 3.96 12.42
CA ALA A 434 11.62 2.55 12.35
C ALA A 434 10.83 2.26 11.06
N ALA A 435 9.86 3.13 10.72
CA ALA A 435 9.13 3.06 9.47
C ALA A 435 10.06 3.19 8.26
N ALA A 436 11.00 4.14 8.27
CA ALA A 436 11.98 4.34 7.20
C ALA A 436 12.92 3.12 7.07
N GLY A 437 13.37 2.54 8.18
CA GLY A 437 14.15 1.31 8.19
C GLY A 437 13.39 0.11 7.59
N MET A 438 12.13 -0.06 7.95
CA MET A 438 11.25 -1.06 7.36
C MET A 438 11.13 -0.85 5.85
N MET A 439 10.85 0.38 5.40
CA MET A 439 10.68 0.72 3.99
C MET A 439 11.98 0.61 3.16
N ALA A 440 13.16 0.61 3.79
CA ALA A 440 14.42 0.43 3.07
C ALA A 440 14.49 -0.90 2.30
N THR A 441 13.73 -1.91 2.71
CA THR A 441 13.65 -3.22 2.04
C THR A 441 12.59 -3.31 0.94
N THR A 442 11.87 -2.22 0.66
CA THR A 442 10.72 -2.18 -0.28
C THR A 442 11.10 -2.64 -1.68
N ALA A 443 12.30 -2.31 -2.18
CA ALA A 443 12.73 -2.72 -3.52
C ALA A 443 12.69 -4.24 -3.69
N MET A 444 13.13 -5.00 -2.68
CA MET A 444 13.09 -6.46 -2.69
C MET A 444 11.69 -7.00 -2.44
N GLN A 445 10.94 -6.42 -1.50
CA GLN A 445 9.56 -6.80 -1.21
C GLN A 445 8.68 -6.64 -2.45
N LEU A 446 8.81 -5.50 -3.15
CA LEU A 446 8.06 -5.24 -4.38
C LEU A 446 8.50 -6.14 -5.54
N ALA A 447 9.78 -6.52 -5.60
CA ALA A 447 10.26 -7.48 -6.59
C ALA A 447 9.61 -8.87 -6.41
N ILE A 448 9.44 -9.28 -5.15
CA ILE A 448 8.80 -10.54 -4.78
C ILE A 448 7.28 -10.47 -4.97
N ASP A 449 6.66 -9.33 -4.70
CA ASP A 449 5.22 -9.12 -4.85
C ASP A 449 4.82 -9.09 -6.34
N ALA A 450 5.50 -8.30 -7.16
CA ALA A 450 5.24 -8.20 -8.60
C ALA A 450 5.55 -9.48 -9.41
N PHE A 451 6.31 -10.39 -8.84
CA PHE A 451 6.53 -11.73 -9.41
C PHE A 451 5.21 -12.50 -9.55
N GLY A 452 4.27 -12.37 -8.60
CA GLY A 452 2.99 -13.07 -8.58
C GLY A 452 2.14 -12.81 -9.84
N PRO A 453 1.70 -11.58 -10.10
CA PRO A 453 0.90 -11.24 -11.29
C PRO A 453 1.59 -11.58 -12.61
N ILE A 454 2.92 -11.53 -12.67
CA ILE A 454 3.67 -11.97 -13.86
C ILE A 454 3.57 -13.48 -14.05
N ALA A 455 3.59 -14.26 -12.97
CA ALA A 455 3.47 -15.71 -13.02
C ALA A 455 2.04 -16.15 -13.37
N ASP A 456 1.03 -15.50 -12.82
CA ASP A 456 -0.39 -15.71 -13.10
C ASP A 456 -0.70 -15.46 -14.58
N ASN A 457 -0.38 -14.27 -15.08
CA ASN A 457 -0.51 -13.94 -16.50
C ASN A 457 0.27 -14.90 -17.43
N ALA A 458 1.42 -15.42 -16.99
CA ALA A 458 2.14 -16.42 -17.77
C ALA A 458 1.35 -17.74 -17.86
N GLY A 459 0.62 -18.10 -16.81
CA GLY A 459 -0.33 -19.22 -16.79
C GLY A 459 -1.47 -19.00 -17.77
N GLY A 460 -2.11 -17.82 -17.73
CA GLY A 460 -3.17 -17.44 -18.66
C GLY A 460 -2.71 -17.48 -20.13
N ILE A 461 -1.52 -16.93 -20.44
CA ILE A 461 -0.96 -17.00 -21.80
C ILE A 461 -0.67 -18.44 -22.20
N ALA A 462 -0.21 -19.30 -21.29
CA ALA A 462 0.05 -20.70 -21.57
C ALA A 462 -1.23 -21.45 -21.94
N GLU A 463 -2.33 -21.22 -21.21
CA GLU A 463 -3.64 -21.81 -21.49
C GLU A 463 -4.24 -21.27 -22.80
N MET A 464 -4.32 -19.96 -22.98
CA MET A 464 -4.83 -19.32 -24.21
C MET A 464 -4.05 -19.72 -25.48
N SER A 465 -2.76 -20.09 -25.30
CA SER A 465 -1.90 -20.53 -26.40
C SER A 465 -1.91 -22.03 -26.60
N GLU A 466 -2.74 -22.77 -25.82
CA GLU A 466 -2.86 -24.24 -25.90
C GLU A 466 -1.52 -24.94 -25.75
N LEU A 467 -0.67 -24.49 -24.83
CA LEU A 467 0.62 -25.11 -24.56
C LEU A 467 0.45 -26.46 -23.83
N PRO A 468 1.46 -27.36 -23.92
CA PRO A 468 1.40 -28.64 -23.19
C PRO A 468 1.12 -28.45 -21.69
N LYS A 469 0.35 -29.36 -21.07
CA LYS A 469 -0.06 -29.30 -19.64
C LYS A 469 1.12 -29.15 -18.67
N GLU A 470 2.28 -29.73 -18.99
CA GLU A 470 3.51 -29.58 -18.20
C GLU A 470 3.98 -28.12 -18.07
N VAL A 471 3.63 -27.25 -19.02
CA VAL A 471 3.94 -25.81 -18.98
C VAL A 471 3.03 -25.15 -17.95
N ARG A 472 1.74 -25.45 -17.99
CA ARG A 472 0.75 -24.94 -17.03
C ARG A 472 1.10 -25.38 -15.60
N GLU A 473 1.48 -26.65 -15.38
CA GLU A 473 1.91 -27.14 -14.07
C GLU A 473 3.07 -26.32 -13.48
N LYS A 474 4.02 -25.88 -14.30
CA LYS A 474 5.13 -25.04 -13.84
C LYS A 474 4.70 -23.59 -13.55
N THR A 475 3.83 -23.02 -14.38
CA THR A 475 3.29 -21.67 -14.12
C THR A 475 2.37 -21.64 -12.91
N ASP A 476 1.54 -22.67 -12.68
CA ASP A 476 0.69 -22.82 -11.51
C ASP A 476 1.49 -22.92 -10.19
N VAL A 477 2.67 -23.56 -10.24
CA VAL A 477 3.59 -23.58 -9.08
C VAL A 477 4.11 -22.17 -8.78
N LEU A 478 4.47 -21.38 -9.80
CA LEU A 478 4.93 -20.01 -9.63
C LEU A 478 3.80 -19.12 -9.13
N ASP A 479 2.62 -19.24 -9.72
CA ASP A 479 1.43 -18.49 -9.34
C ASP A 479 0.98 -18.77 -7.89
N ALA A 480 0.95 -20.04 -7.48
CA ALA A 480 0.61 -20.41 -6.11
C ALA A 480 1.55 -19.80 -5.05
N VAL A 481 2.84 -19.64 -5.39
CA VAL A 481 3.80 -18.90 -4.55
C VAL A 481 3.53 -17.39 -4.66
N GLY A 482 3.23 -16.90 -5.86
CA GLY A 482 2.88 -15.51 -6.14
C GLY A 482 1.75 -14.99 -5.26
N ASN A 483 0.68 -15.76 -5.09
CA ASN A 483 -0.45 -15.39 -4.22
C ASN A 483 -0.05 -15.25 -2.75
N THR A 484 0.82 -16.13 -2.27
CA THR A 484 1.32 -16.05 -0.88
C THR A 484 2.21 -14.83 -0.72
N THR A 485 3.10 -14.56 -1.67
CA THR A 485 4.00 -13.40 -1.60
C THR A 485 3.25 -12.08 -1.78
N ALA A 486 2.23 -12.03 -2.64
CA ALA A 486 1.36 -10.87 -2.81
C ALA A 486 0.60 -10.54 -1.51
N ALA A 487 0.04 -11.54 -0.82
CA ALA A 487 -0.58 -11.32 0.48
C ALA A 487 0.44 -10.78 1.51
N THR A 488 1.64 -11.33 1.53
CA THR A 488 2.75 -10.91 2.40
C THR A 488 3.16 -9.46 2.13
N GLY A 489 3.30 -9.07 0.86
CA GLY A 489 3.61 -7.70 0.45
C GLY A 489 2.53 -6.70 0.89
N LYS A 490 1.25 -7.06 0.76
CA LYS A 490 0.12 -6.24 1.24
C LYS A 490 0.12 -6.08 2.76
N GLY A 491 0.43 -7.14 3.53
CA GLY A 491 0.58 -7.08 4.97
C GLY A 491 1.72 -6.14 5.41
N PHE A 492 2.86 -6.22 4.72
CA PHE A 492 3.99 -5.29 4.88
C PHE A 492 3.60 -3.84 4.58
N ALA A 493 2.88 -3.59 3.48
CA ALA A 493 2.43 -2.26 3.08
C ALA A 493 1.49 -1.62 4.12
N ILE A 494 0.58 -2.39 4.73
CA ILE A 494 -0.34 -1.88 5.76
C ILE A 494 0.42 -1.53 7.05
N ALA A 495 1.35 -2.38 7.48
CA ALA A 495 2.15 -2.10 8.68
C ALA A 495 3.02 -0.86 8.49
N SER A 496 3.67 -0.71 7.33
CA SER A 496 4.44 0.49 7.02
C SER A 496 3.56 1.74 6.97
N ALA A 497 2.34 1.64 6.42
CA ALA A 497 1.38 2.73 6.39
C ALA A 497 0.95 3.18 7.79
N ALA A 498 0.75 2.24 8.72
CA ALA A 498 0.40 2.55 10.10
C ALA A 498 1.51 3.31 10.83
N LEU A 499 2.76 2.86 10.70
CA LEU A 499 3.92 3.56 11.28
C LEU A 499 4.13 4.94 10.62
N THR A 500 3.99 5.02 9.30
CA THR A 500 4.09 6.28 8.55
C THR A 500 3.00 7.27 8.93
N ALA A 501 1.74 6.80 9.07
CA ALA A 501 0.63 7.64 9.47
C ALA A 501 0.85 8.24 10.86
N LEU A 502 1.40 7.46 11.80
CA LEU A 502 1.75 7.98 13.13
C LEU A 502 2.88 9.01 13.04
N ALA A 503 3.90 8.78 12.21
CA ALA A 503 4.97 9.76 11.99
C ALA A 503 4.44 11.06 11.34
N LEU A 504 3.57 10.95 10.34
CA LEU A 504 2.91 12.10 9.72
C LEU A 504 1.98 12.83 10.70
N PHE A 505 1.27 12.10 11.55
CA PHE A 505 0.46 12.65 12.61
C PHE A 505 1.29 13.42 13.63
N ALA A 506 2.43 12.85 14.05
CA ALA A 506 3.38 13.55 14.92
C ALA A 506 3.96 14.81 14.25
N ALA A 507 4.27 14.75 12.95
CA ALA A 507 4.70 15.89 12.16
C ALA A 507 3.60 16.97 12.10
N TYR A 508 2.34 16.57 11.88
CA TYR A 508 1.18 17.43 11.88
C TYR A 508 1.02 18.20 13.19
N VAL A 509 1.01 17.51 14.33
CA VAL A 509 0.91 18.13 15.66
C VAL A 509 2.07 19.10 15.91
N GLY A 510 3.25 18.81 15.40
CA GLY A 510 4.44 19.63 15.54
C GLY A 510 4.42 20.99 14.86
N ILE A 511 3.50 21.21 13.92
CA ILE A 511 3.33 22.51 13.28
C ILE A 511 2.65 23.53 14.21
N PHE A 512 1.88 23.04 15.19
CA PHE A 512 1.14 23.87 16.14
C PHE A 512 1.98 24.16 17.40
N ASP A 513 3.10 24.84 17.24
CA ASP A 513 4.12 25.06 18.27
C ASP A 513 3.91 26.37 19.09
N GLY A 514 2.90 27.16 18.75
CA GLY A 514 2.60 28.43 19.40
C GLY A 514 3.54 29.59 19.06
N LYS A 515 4.50 29.38 18.14
CA LYS A 515 5.41 30.43 17.67
C LYS A 515 4.77 31.25 16.55
N ASP A 516 5.21 32.51 16.39
CA ASP A 516 4.81 33.39 15.29
C ASP A 516 3.29 33.60 15.14
N GLY A 517 2.57 33.62 16.27
CA GLY A 517 1.11 33.79 16.30
C GLY A 517 0.32 32.54 15.91
N ARG A 518 0.96 31.41 15.80
CA ARG A 518 0.31 30.10 15.58
C ARG A 518 -0.35 29.60 16.86
N ILE A 519 -1.42 28.81 16.72
CA ILE A 519 -2.01 28.09 17.87
C ILE A 519 -0.98 27.11 18.40
N LYS A 520 -0.94 26.97 19.75
CA LYS A 520 -0.23 25.90 20.43
C LYS A 520 -1.16 24.71 20.69
N ILE A 521 -0.74 23.52 20.24
CA ILE A 521 -1.39 22.23 20.53
C ILE A 521 -0.34 21.34 21.18
N ASP A 522 -0.46 21.10 22.47
CA ASP A 522 0.46 20.24 23.21
C ASP A 522 0.14 18.74 23.03
N GLY A 523 -1.10 18.43 22.64
CA GLY A 523 -1.56 17.06 22.38
C GLY A 523 -3.01 17.03 21.92
N ILE A 524 -3.46 15.90 21.41
CA ILE A 524 -4.84 15.68 20.98
C ILE A 524 -5.62 15.08 22.13
N ASP A 525 -6.48 15.90 22.75
CA ASP A 525 -7.29 15.49 23.90
C ASP A 525 -8.59 14.82 23.45
N ILE A 526 -8.64 13.50 23.61
CA ILE A 526 -9.80 12.68 23.22
C ILE A 526 -11.03 12.89 24.09
N TYR A 527 -10.92 13.57 25.26
CA TYR A 527 -12.08 13.92 26.10
C TYR A 527 -12.86 15.12 25.56
N LYS A 528 -12.27 15.91 24.65
CA LYS A 528 -13.00 16.98 23.98
C LYS A 528 -14.05 16.41 23.04
N ALA A 529 -15.29 16.89 23.13
CA ALA A 529 -16.41 16.36 22.37
C ALA A 529 -16.20 16.44 20.86
N GLU A 530 -15.64 17.54 20.35
CA GLU A 530 -15.32 17.73 18.94
C GLU A 530 -14.23 16.78 18.44
N VAL A 531 -13.25 16.46 19.28
CA VAL A 531 -12.17 15.50 18.95
C VAL A 531 -12.74 14.10 18.92
N LEU A 532 -13.52 13.70 19.93
CA LEU A 532 -14.14 12.39 20.00
C LEU A 532 -15.14 12.17 18.85
N ALA A 533 -16.00 13.16 18.56
CA ALA A 533 -16.92 13.08 17.43
C ALA A 533 -16.16 12.92 16.09
N SER A 534 -15.09 13.68 15.91
CA SER A 534 -14.26 13.58 14.70
C SER A 534 -13.51 12.25 14.59
N LEU A 535 -13.12 11.65 15.72
CA LEU A 535 -12.53 10.31 15.77
C LEU A 535 -13.53 9.25 15.25
N PHE A 536 -14.80 9.30 15.65
CA PHE A 536 -15.84 8.42 15.11
C PHE A 536 -16.06 8.63 13.61
N ILE A 537 -16.10 9.91 13.17
CA ILE A 537 -16.22 10.23 11.73
C ILE A 537 -15.02 9.67 10.97
N GLY A 538 -13.79 9.86 11.49
CA GLY A 538 -12.58 9.29 10.90
C GLY A 538 -12.62 7.77 10.81
N GLY A 539 -13.03 7.10 11.89
CA GLY A 539 -13.18 5.64 11.93
C GLY A 539 -14.23 5.10 10.94
N MET A 540 -15.23 5.89 10.57
CA MET A 540 -16.25 5.54 9.56
C MET A 540 -15.69 5.60 8.13
N ILE A 541 -14.71 6.45 7.82
CA ILE A 541 -14.23 6.69 6.45
C ILE A 541 -13.76 5.40 5.76
N PRO A 542 -12.93 4.53 6.37
CA PRO A 542 -12.52 3.26 5.76
C PRO A 542 -13.70 2.35 5.37
N PHE A 543 -14.78 2.33 6.19
CA PHE A 543 -15.99 1.54 5.88
C PHE A 543 -16.75 2.09 4.67
N ILE A 544 -16.94 3.40 4.59
CA ILE A 544 -17.59 4.04 3.44
C ILE A 544 -16.77 3.82 2.17
N PHE A 545 -15.47 4.05 2.26
CA PHE A 545 -14.54 3.83 1.15
C PHE A 545 -14.60 2.37 0.66
N SER A 546 -14.50 1.39 1.57
CA SER A 546 -14.63 -0.04 1.25
C SER A 546 -15.96 -0.35 0.58
N SER A 547 -17.06 0.15 1.13
CA SER A 547 -18.41 -0.05 0.56
C SER A 547 -18.50 0.47 -0.88
N LEU A 548 -17.93 1.64 -1.16
CA LEU A 548 -17.91 2.22 -2.50
C LEU A 548 -17.05 1.40 -3.46
N ALA A 549 -15.87 0.97 -3.02
CA ALA A 549 -14.94 0.18 -3.84
C ALA A 549 -15.54 -1.20 -4.17
N ILE A 550 -16.06 -1.92 -3.18
CA ILE A 550 -16.67 -3.26 -3.36
C ILE A 550 -17.91 -3.16 -4.26
N ARG A 551 -18.76 -2.15 -4.03
CA ARG A 551 -19.94 -1.92 -4.88
C ARG A 551 -19.53 -1.58 -6.31
N ALA A 552 -18.47 -0.84 -6.51
CA ALA A 552 -17.95 -0.49 -7.84
C ALA A 552 -17.51 -1.75 -8.60
N VAL A 553 -16.77 -2.65 -7.93
CA VAL A 553 -16.37 -3.95 -8.51
C VAL A 553 -17.61 -4.77 -8.89
N GLY A 554 -18.57 -4.96 -7.99
CA GLY A 554 -19.77 -5.73 -8.27
C GLY A 554 -20.59 -5.21 -9.45
N GLN A 555 -20.75 -3.88 -9.54
CA GLN A 555 -21.48 -3.27 -10.67
C GLN A 555 -20.74 -3.42 -12.00
N ALA A 556 -19.42 -3.29 -11.99
CA ALA A 556 -18.60 -3.45 -13.18
C ALA A 556 -18.56 -4.92 -13.63
N ALA A 557 -18.46 -5.87 -12.68
CA ALA A 557 -18.53 -7.29 -12.95
C ALA A 557 -19.89 -7.72 -13.57
N MET A 558 -21.01 -7.17 -13.08
CA MET A 558 -22.32 -7.42 -13.71
C MET A 558 -22.35 -7.00 -15.18
N SER A 559 -21.80 -5.83 -15.53
CA SER A 559 -21.74 -5.39 -16.92
C SER A 559 -20.83 -6.30 -17.78
N MET A 560 -19.77 -6.83 -17.18
CA MET A 560 -18.90 -7.81 -17.85
C MET A 560 -19.63 -9.14 -18.09
N VAL A 561 -20.32 -9.65 -17.08
CA VAL A 561 -21.16 -10.88 -17.16
C VAL A 561 -22.18 -10.76 -18.29
N GLU A 562 -22.88 -9.62 -18.38
CA GLU A 562 -23.87 -9.39 -19.45
C GLU A 562 -23.22 -9.42 -20.84
N GLU A 563 -22.05 -8.81 -20.99
CA GLU A 563 -21.32 -8.80 -22.26
C GLU A 563 -20.79 -10.18 -22.65
N VAL A 564 -20.21 -10.94 -21.71
CA VAL A 564 -19.75 -12.32 -21.98
C VAL A 564 -20.93 -13.21 -22.38
N ARG A 565 -22.06 -13.13 -21.66
CA ARG A 565 -23.30 -13.86 -22.02
C ARG A 565 -23.82 -13.44 -23.38
N ARG A 566 -23.77 -12.14 -23.73
CA ARG A 566 -24.15 -11.65 -25.06
C ARG A 566 -23.29 -12.32 -26.13
N GLN A 567 -21.99 -12.31 -25.95
CA GLN A 567 -21.07 -12.89 -26.94
C GLN A 567 -21.28 -14.40 -27.10
N PHE A 568 -21.44 -15.14 -26.01
CA PHE A 568 -21.72 -16.58 -26.08
C PHE A 568 -23.02 -16.91 -26.83
N ARG A 569 -24.04 -16.01 -26.78
CA ARG A 569 -25.31 -16.20 -27.47
C ARG A 569 -25.28 -15.73 -28.93
N THR A 570 -24.51 -14.68 -29.25
CA THR A 570 -24.62 -13.98 -30.54
C THR A 570 -23.48 -14.25 -31.49
N ILE A 571 -22.31 -14.69 -31.03
CA ILE A 571 -21.19 -15.00 -31.92
C ILE A 571 -21.22 -16.48 -32.28
N PRO A 572 -21.50 -16.81 -33.58
CA PRO A 572 -21.54 -18.21 -34.00
C PRO A 572 -20.18 -18.91 -33.83
N GLY A 573 -20.19 -20.11 -33.33
CA GLY A 573 -18.98 -20.93 -33.18
C GLY A 573 -18.04 -20.52 -32.06
N ILE A 574 -18.43 -19.60 -31.15
CA ILE A 574 -17.57 -19.18 -30.06
C ILE A 574 -17.32 -20.32 -29.06
N MET A 575 -18.35 -21.10 -28.74
CA MET A 575 -18.23 -22.24 -27.81
C MET A 575 -17.49 -23.43 -28.44
N GLU A 576 -17.50 -23.57 -29.73
CA GLU A 576 -16.75 -24.55 -30.51
C GLU A 576 -15.30 -24.12 -30.80
N GLY A 577 -14.92 -22.90 -30.40
CA GLY A 577 -13.58 -22.35 -30.61
C GLY A 577 -13.30 -21.88 -32.05
N THR A 578 -14.32 -21.81 -32.91
CA THR A 578 -14.20 -21.31 -34.30
C THR A 578 -14.58 -19.87 -34.43
N GLY A 579 -15.43 -19.33 -33.53
CA GLY A 579 -15.81 -17.94 -33.45
C GLY A 579 -14.76 -17.11 -32.71
N LYS A 580 -14.51 -15.88 -33.17
CA LYS A 580 -13.52 -14.99 -32.55
C LYS A 580 -14.20 -14.09 -31.49
N PRO A 581 -13.78 -14.14 -30.19
CA PRO A 581 -14.32 -13.25 -29.18
C PRO A 581 -13.98 -11.77 -29.44
N GLU A 582 -14.87 -10.86 -29.01
CA GLU A 582 -14.68 -9.41 -29.08
C GLU A 582 -14.00 -8.91 -27.78
N TYR A 583 -12.71 -9.20 -27.60
CA TYR A 583 -11.92 -8.85 -26.40
C TYR A 583 -11.94 -7.35 -26.07
N ASP A 584 -11.86 -6.50 -27.10
CA ASP A 584 -11.81 -5.03 -26.93
C ASP A 584 -13.03 -4.46 -26.20
N LYS A 585 -14.21 -5.09 -26.36
CA LYS A 585 -15.43 -4.68 -25.65
C LYS A 585 -15.33 -4.93 -24.16
N CYS A 586 -14.80 -6.07 -23.77
CA CYS A 586 -14.57 -6.41 -22.37
C CYS A 586 -13.55 -5.46 -21.72
N VAL A 587 -12.44 -5.18 -22.40
CA VAL A 587 -11.44 -4.18 -21.98
C VAL A 587 -12.07 -2.79 -21.82
N ALA A 588 -12.91 -2.37 -22.76
CA ALA A 588 -13.56 -1.06 -22.72
C ALA A 588 -14.57 -0.95 -21.56
N ILE A 589 -15.32 -2.02 -21.26
CA ILE A 589 -16.27 -2.06 -20.12
C ILE A 589 -15.54 -1.86 -18.81
N SER A 590 -14.49 -2.68 -18.53
CA SER A 590 -13.70 -2.55 -17.31
C SER A 590 -13.03 -1.17 -17.20
N THR A 591 -12.45 -0.65 -18.29
CA THR A 591 -11.83 0.68 -18.32
C THR A 591 -12.84 1.79 -17.97
N ASN A 592 -13.99 1.82 -18.62
CA ASN A 592 -14.98 2.87 -18.38
C ASN A 592 -15.58 2.81 -16.98
N ALA A 593 -15.83 1.60 -16.48
CA ALA A 593 -16.37 1.40 -15.14
C ALA A 593 -15.36 1.86 -14.08
N SER A 594 -14.10 1.44 -14.17
CA SER A 594 -13.06 1.77 -13.19
C SER A 594 -12.80 3.27 -13.10
N ILE A 595 -12.64 3.95 -14.26
CA ILE A 595 -12.36 5.38 -14.29
C ILE A 595 -13.49 6.22 -13.68
N ARG A 596 -14.75 5.86 -13.93
CA ARG A 596 -15.88 6.58 -13.34
C ARG A 596 -16.04 6.32 -11.85
N LYS A 597 -15.80 5.08 -11.42
CA LYS A 597 -16.06 4.65 -10.04
C LYS A 597 -14.94 4.97 -9.06
N MET A 598 -13.69 5.17 -9.52
CA MET A 598 -12.58 5.56 -8.64
C MET A 598 -12.68 7.01 -8.13
N LEU A 599 -13.46 7.88 -8.81
CA LEU A 599 -13.49 9.31 -8.48
C LEU A 599 -14.10 9.59 -7.10
N LEU A 600 -15.20 8.94 -6.75
CA LEU A 600 -15.89 9.19 -5.49
C LEU A 600 -15.09 8.74 -4.25
N PRO A 601 -14.53 7.51 -4.20
CA PRO A 601 -13.61 7.12 -3.12
C PRO A 601 -12.42 8.07 -2.98
N GLY A 602 -11.81 8.48 -4.12
CA GLY A 602 -10.71 9.43 -4.11
C GLY A 602 -11.10 10.80 -3.58
N ALA A 603 -12.25 11.33 -3.98
CA ALA A 603 -12.76 12.61 -3.50
C ALA A 603 -13.02 12.60 -1.99
N ILE A 604 -13.62 11.53 -1.44
CA ILE A 604 -13.86 11.41 0.01
C ILE A 604 -12.54 11.45 0.78
N THR A 605 -11.51 10.75 0.32
CA THR A 605 -10.19 10.69 0.97
C THR A 605 -9.54 12.07 1.08
N ILE A 606 -9.66 12.91 0.04
CA ILE A 606 -9.03 14.23 -0.02
C ILE A 606 -9.89 15.29 0.69
N ILE A 607 -11.21 15.26 0.48
CA ILE A 607 -12.10 16.32 0.97
C ILE A 607 -12.37 16.17 2.46
N SER A 608 -12.44 14.96 3.01
CA SER A 608 -12.80 14.76 4.41
C SER A 608 -11.85 15.44 5.41
N PRO A 609 -10.49 15.35 5.28
CA PRO A 609 -9.59 16.10 6.15
C PRO A 609 -9.74 17.62 6.02
N LEU A 610 -10.00 18.12 4.80
CA LEU A 610 -10.24 19.55 4.57
C LEU A 610 -11.49 20.02 5.32
N VAL A 611 -12.60 19.29 5.19
CA VAL A 611 -13.85 19.61 5.85
C VAL A 611 -13.68 19.64 7.37
N ILE A 612 -13.09 18.62 7.96
CA ILE A 612 -12.87 18.53 9.40
C ILE A 612 -11.93 19.65 9.88
N GLY A 613 -10.78 19.82 9.20
CA GLY A 613 -9.78 20.83 9.60
C GLY A 613 -10.30 22.26 9.55
N PHE A 614 -10.97 22.65 8.46
CA PHE A 614 -11.44 24.03 8.30
C PHE A 614 -12.76 24.34 9.01
N LEU A 615 -13.67 23.37 9.16
CA LEU A 615 -14.99 23.62 9.80
C LEU A 615 -14.97 23.39 11.31
N ILE A 616 -14.25 22.37 11.79
CA ILE A 616 -14.24 22.03 13.22
C ILE A 616 -12.94 22.52 13.88
N GLY A 617 -11.78 22.22 13.31
CA GLY A 617 -10.51 22.71 13.79
C GLY A 617 -9.38 21.69 13.81
N PRO A 618 -8.15 22.13 14.14
CA PRO A 618 -6.98 21.29 14.03
C PRO A 618 -6.92 20.14 15.05
N GLU A 619 -7.38 20.31 16.29
CA GLU A 619 -7.43 19.19 17.25
C GLU A 619 -8.44 18.12 16.82
N ALA A 620 -9.61 18.54 16.32
CA ALA A 620 -10.62 17.66 15.76
C ALA A 620 -10.10 16.86 14.56
N LEU A 621 -9.31 17.50 13.68
CA LEU A 621 -8.63 16.81 12.58
C LEU A 621 -7.65 15.75 13.09
N GLY A 622 -6.95 16.00 14.20
CA GLY A 622 -6.13 15.01 14.86
C GLY A 622 -6.93 13.77 15.31
N GLY A 623 -8.07 13.99 15.97
CA GLY A 623 -8.98 12.89 16.33
C GLY A 623 -9.50 12.11 15.12
N PHE A 624 -9.87 12.81 14.05
CA PHE A 624 -10.28 12.22 12.77
C PHE A 624 -9.20 11.31 12.18
N LEU A 625 -7.95 11.76 12.12
CA LEU A 625 -6.82 10.98 11.60
C LEU A 625 -6.56 9.73 12.45
N ALA A 626 -6.65 9.84 13.78
CA ALA A 626 -6.49 8.70 14.68
C ALA A 626 -7.57 7.64 14.41
N GLY A 627 -8.84 8.04 14.31
CA GLY A 627 -9.95 7.13 13.99
C GLY A 627 -9.78 6.45 12.63
N ALA A 628 -9.44 7.22 11.60
CA ALA A 628 -9.22 6.72 10.25
C ALA A 628 -8.04 5.74 10.17
N THR A 629 -6.95 6.01 10.90
CA THR A 629 -5.77 5.14 10.92
C THR A 629 -6.09 3.80 11.58
N VAL A 630 -6.68 3.79 12.78
CA VAL A 630 -7.01 2.54 13.49
C VAL A 630 -7.97 1.69 12.68
N SER A 631 -9.07 2.28 12.23
CA SER A 631 -10.10 1.58 11.44
C SER A 631 -9.55 1.09 10.09
N GLY A 632 -8.75 1.91 9.40
CA GLY A 632 -8.18 1.57 8.10
C GLY A 632 -7.14 0.45 8.18
N VAL A 633 -6.30 0.43 9.21
CA VAL A 633 -5.32 -0.66 9.45
C VAL A 633 -6.04 -1.99 9.71
N LEU A 634 -7.03 -1.99 10.61
CA LEU A 634 -7.81 -3.20 10.92
C LEU A 634 -8.56 -3.71 9.68
N MET A 635 -9.21 -2.82 8.94
CA MET A 635 -9.97 -3.17 7.73
C MET A 635 -9.05 -3.69 6.63
N GLY A 636 -7.89 -3.06 6.41
CA GLY A 636 -6.93 -3.49 5.41
C GLY A 636 -6.37 -4.88 5.71
N MET A 637 -5.97 -5.15 6.97
CA MET A 637 -5.48 -6.48 7.39
C MET A 637 -6.56 -7.54 7.24
N PHE A 638 -7.76 -7.27 7.74
CA PHE A 638 -8.90 -8.16 7.61
C PHE A 638 -9.16 -8.54 6.15
N GLN A 639 -9.30 -7.56 5.28
CA GLN A 639 -9.69 -7.78 3.89
C GLN A 639 -8.59 -8.50 3.10
N ASN A 640 -7.33 -8.09 3.23
CA ASN A 640 -6.23 -8.72 2.50
C ASN A 640 -6.02 -10.19 2.91
N ASN A 641 -6.06 -10.47 4.21
CA ASN A 641 -5.83 -11.82 4.70
C ASN A 641 -7.02 -12.74 4.43
N ALA A 642 -8.26 -12.25 4.56
CA ALA A 642 -9.46 -13.02 4.20
C ALA A 642 -9.43 -13.42 2.73
N GLY A 643 -9.21 -12.44 1.83
CA GLY A 643 -9.17 -12.67 0.40
C GLY A 643 -8.05 -13.63 -0.02
N GLY A 644 -6.82 -13.44 0.51
CA GLY A 644 -5.70 -14.34 0.25
C GLY A 644 -5.91 -15.77 0.76
N ALA A 645 -6.62 -15.94 1.89
CA ALA A 645 -6.93 -17.24 2.44
C ALA A 645 -8.00 -17.97 1.61
N TRP A 646 -9.04 -17.26 1.09
CA TRP A 646 -10.03 -17.83 0.20
C TRP A 646 -9.44 -18.28 -1.13
N ASP A 647 -8.60 -17.46 -1.76
CA ASP A 647 -7.94 -17.78 -3.02
C ASP A 647 -7.07 -19.04 -2.89
N ASN A 648 -6.22 -19.11 -1.87
CA ASN A 648 -5.41 -20.29 -1.63
C ASN A 648 -6.23 -21.52 -1.18
N ALA A 649 -7.43 -21.33 -0.62
CA ALA A 649 -8.36 -22.43 -0.38
C ALA A 649 -8.91 -22.99 -1.71
N LYS A 650 -9.31 -22.13 -2.68
CA LYS A 650 -9.72 -22.51 -4.04
C LYS A 650 -8.61 -23.27 -4.76
N LYS A 651 -7.39 -22.70 -4.81
CA LYS A 651 -6.21 -23.31 -5.47
C LYS A 651 -5.79 -24.65 -4.85
N SER A 652 -6.11 -24.87 -3.57
CA SER A 652 -5.85 -26.18 -2.94
C SER A 652 -6.67 -27.30 -3.58
N PHE A 653 -7.92 -27.05 -3.99
CA PHE A 653 -8.75 -28.06 -4.67
C PHE A 653 -8.25 -28.40 -6.09
N GLU A 654 -7.51 -27.53 -6.72
CA GLU A 654 -6.92 -27.80 -8.04
C GLU A 654 -5.84 -28.89 -7.99
N LYS A 655 -5.11 -28.97 -6.86
CA LYS A 655 -4.12 -30.01 -6.57
C LYS A 655 -4.74 -31.28 -5.96
N GLY A 656 -5.96 -31.20 -5.51
CA GLY A 656 -6.65 -32.24 -4.75
C GLY A 656 -6.44 -32.08 -3.24
N VAL A 657 -7.55 -32.14 -2.51
CA VAL A 657 -7.59 -31.96 -1.05
C VAL A 657 -8.37 -33.11 -0.41
N GLU A 658 -7.81 -33.67 0.64
CA GLU A 658 -8.48 -34.64 1.48
C GLU A 658 -9.33 -33.92 2.55
N ILE A 659 -10.64 -34.23 2.59
CA ILE A 659 -11.57 -33.76 3.61
C ILE A 659 -12.28 -35.01 4.18
N ASN A 660 -12.11 -35.26 5.48
CA ASN A 660 -12.71 -36.38 6.19
C ASN A 660 -12.46 -37.77 5.55
N GLY A 661 -11.27 -37.97 4.95
CA GLY A 661 -10.88 -39.23 4.31
C GLY A 661 -11.34 -39.39 2.85
N GLU A 662 -11.93 -38.36 2.26
CA GLU A 662 -12.35 -38.33 0.86
C GLU A 662 -11.53 -37.24 0.10
N MET A 663 -11.09 -37.58 -1.11
CA MET A 663 -10.31 -36.67 -1.97
C MET A 663 -11.23 -35.85 -2.88
N PHE A 664 -11.11 -34.53 -2.81
CA PHE A 664 -11.86 -33.59 -3.64
C PHE A 664 -10.94 -32.85 -4.58
N TYR A 665 -11.37 -32.70 -5.81
CA TYR A 665 -10.61 -32.04 -6.90
C TYR A 665 -11.43 -30.91 -7.53
N LYS A 666 -10.83 -30.23 -8.50
CA LYS A 666 -11.47 -29.22 -9.36
C LYS A 666 -12.84 -29.74 -9.86
N LYS A 667 -13.85 -28.86 -9.88
CA LYS A 667 -15.27 -29.11 -10.24
C LYS A 667 -16.09 -29.85 -9.20
N SER A 668 -15.57 -30.33 -8.07
CA SER A 668 -16.37 -30.87 -6.96
C SER A 668 -17.22 -29.77 -6.31
N GLU A 669 -18.28 -30.15 -5.58
CA GLU A 669 -19.13 -29.18 -4.85
C GLU A 669 -18.36 -28.34 -3.82
N PRO A 670 -17.43 -28.91 -3.02
CA PRO A 670 -16.57 -28.09 -2.16
C PRO A 670 -15.69 -27.10 -2.94
N HIS A 671 -15.20 -27.49 -4.13
CA HIS A 671 -14.47 -26.54 -5.01
C HIS A 671 -15.38 -25.38 -5.45
N LYS A 672 -16.62 -25.64 -5.89
CA LYS A 672 -17.57 -24.57 -6.26
C LYS A 672 -17.86 -23.63 -5.09
N ALA A 673 -17.98 -24.17 -3.88
CA ALA A 673 -18.13 -23.35 -2.68
C ALA A 673 -16.90 -22.49 -2.42
N SER A 674 -15.68 -23.02 -2.65
CA SER A 674 -14.44 -22.24 -2.51
C SER A 674 -14.29 -21.15 -3.57
N VAL A 675 -14.74 -21.38 -4.80
CA VAL A 675 -14.82 -20.35 -5.86
C VAL A 675 -15.73 -19.20 -5.42
N THR A 676 -16.88 -19.49 -4.78
CA THR A 676 -17.74 -18.43 -4.25
C THR A 676 -17.05 -17.59 -3.19
N GLY A 677 -16.29 -18.22 -2.28
CA GLY A 677 -15.51 -17.49 -1.27
C GLY A 677 -14.43 -16.61 -1.89
N ASP A 678 -13.73 -17.11 -2.88
CA ASP A 678 -12.72 -16.35 -3.62
C ASP A 678 -13.33 -15.13 -4.33
N THR A 679 -14.45 -15.30 -5.03
CA THR A 679 -15.22 -14.21 -5.65
C THR A 679 -15.62 -13.11 -4.63
N VAL A 680 -15.95 -13.49 -3.38
CA VAL A 680 -16.19 -12.51 -2.29
C VAL A 680 -14.89 -11.87 -1.83
N GLY A 681 -13.81 -12.64 -1.79
CA GLY A 681 -12.48 -12.20 -1.35
C GLY A 681 -11.74 -11.31 -2.33
N ASP A 682 -12.01 -11.42 -3.62
CA ASP A 682 -11.35 -10.67 -4.70
C ASP A 682 -11.45 -9.15 -4.52
N PRO A 683 -12.64 -8.53 -4.34
CA PRO A 683 -12.74 -7.11 -4.04
C PRO A 683 -12.02 -6.71 -2.75
N PHE A 684 -11.89 -7.62 -1.80
CA PHE A 684 -11.21 -7.39 -0.52
C PHE A 684 -9.70 -7.32 -0.71
N LYS A 685 -9.10 -8.37 -1.30
CA LYS A 685 -7.63 -8.50 -1.38
C LYS A 685 -6.97 -7.59 -2.43
N ASP A 686 -7.69 -7.23 -3.52
CA ASP A 686 -7.09 -6.59 -4.68
C ASP A 686 -7.62 -5.17 -4.96
N THR A 687 -8.73 -4.75 -4.33
CA THR A 687 -9.27 -3.41 -4.51
C THR A 687 -9.35 -2.64 -3.20
N SER A 688 -10.22 -3.05 -2.28
CA SER A 688 -10.53 -2.29 -1.07
C SER A 688 -9.39 -2.37 -0.04
N GLY A 689 -8.92 -3.57 0.28
CA GLY A 689 -7.89 -3.80 1.29
C GLY A 689 -6.58 -3.05 1.03
N PRO A 690 -5.95 -3.21 -0.14
CA PRO A 690 -4.73 -2.48 -0.46
C PRO A 690 -4.91 -0.97 -0.52
N SER A 691 -6.10 -0.48 -0.87
CA SER A 691 -6.37 0.95 -0.92
C SER A 691 -6.44 1.61 0.46
N MET A 692 -6.60 0.83 1.54
CA MET A 692 -6.62 1.35 2.91
C MET A 692 -5.29 1.97 3.31
N ASN A 693 -4.16 1.40 2.91
CA ASN A 693 -2.85 1.94 3.24
C ASN A 693 -2.61 3.32 2.61
N ILE A 694 -3.09 3.51 1.36
CA ILE A 694 -2.99 4.79 0.66
C ILE A 694 -3.95 5.81 1.26
N LEU A 695 -5.19 5.39 1.55
CA LEU A 695 -6.21 6.24 2.19
C LEU A 695 -5.69 6.87 3.48
N ILE A 696 -5.12 6.07 4.38
CA ILE A 696 -4.60 6.53 5.67
C ILE A 696 -3.48 7.56 5.47
N LYS A 697 -2.52 7.27 4.60
CA LYS A 697 -1.38 8.15 4.35
C LYS A 697 -1.78 9.43 3.63
N LEU A 698 -2.63 9.32 2.60
CA LEU A 698 -3.07 10.49 1.83
C LEU A 698 -3.85 11.47 2.71
N MET A 699 -4.75 10.98 3.58
CA MET A 699 -5.44 11.84 4.55
C MET A 699 -4.45 12.53 5.50
N SER A 700 -3.43 11.82 5.97
CA SER A 700 -2.40 12.38 6.84
C SER A 700 -1.54 13.42 6.12
N ILE A 701 -1.17 13.20 4.84
CA ILE A 701 -0.40 14.16 4.05
C ILE A 701 -1.24 15.39 3.71
N VAL A 702 -2.52 15.22 3.33
CA VAL A 702 -3.43 16.35 3.13
C VAL A 702 -3.51 17.20 4.39
N SER A 703 -3.65 16.57 5.55
CA SER A 703 -3.69 17.26 6.84
C SER A 703 -2.39 18.00 7.16
N LEU A 704 -1.25 17.39 6.84
CA LEU A 704 0.08 18.02 7.00
C LEU A 704 0.23 19.26 6.10
N VAL A 705 -0.22 19.18 4.85
CA VAL A 705 -0.15 20.29 3.88
C VAL A 705 -1.04 21.48 4.30
N ILE A 706 -2.19 21.23 4.89
CA ILE A 706 -3.08 22.32 5.35
C ILE A 706 -2.77 22.82 6.77
N ALA A 707 -1.95 22.09 7.53
CA ALA A 707 -1.65 22.40 8.93
C ALA A 707 -1.10 23.83 9.15
N PRO A 708 -0.15 24.34 8.33
CA PRO A 708 0.34 25.73 8.50
C PRO A 708 -0.77 26.76 8.32
N THR A 709 -1.69 26.55 7.37
CA THR A 709 -2.83 27.43 7.14
C THR A 709 -3.81 27.39 8.33
N LEU A 710 -4.10 26.20 8.86
CA LEU A 710 -4.94 26.02 10.03
C LEU A 710 -4.34 26.67 11.29
N ALA A 711 -3.02 26.58 11.45
CA ALA A 711 -2.30 27.17 12.58
C ALA A 711 -2.42 28.71 12.62
N GLN A 712 -2.41 29.36 11.45
CA GLN A 712 -2.57 30.81 11.35
C GLN A 712 -4.02 31.28 11.49
N MET A 713 -4.98 30.60 10.84
CA MET A 713 -6.38 31.00 10.85
C MET A 713 -6.99 31.00 12.27
N ASN A 714 -6.52 30.12 13.12
CA ASN A 714 -7.04 30.00 14.48
C ASN A 714 -6.27 30.84 15.50
N GLY A 715 -5.01 31.25 15.22
CA GLY A 715 -4.27 32.22 16.06
C GLY A 715 -4.94 33.58 16.13
N THR A 716 -5.55 34.02 15.03
CA THR A 716 -6.30 35.28 14.99
C THR A 716 -7.68 35.23 15.75
N LYS A 717 -8.18 34.04 16.08
CA LYS A 717 -9.41 33.88 16.87
C LYS A 717 -9.15 33.93 18.40
N ALA A 718 -7.95 33.59 18.84
CA ALA A 718 -7.57 33.58 20.25
C ALA A 718 -7.48 34.97 20.87
N ASP A 719 -7.31 36.02 20.06
CA ASP A 719 -7.28 37.44 20.52
C ASP A 719 -8.65 38.13 20.64
N LYS A 720 -9.74 37.44 20.37
CA LYS A 720 -11.06 38.00 20.70
C LYS A 720 -11.35 37.75 22.19
N PRO A 721 -11.39 38.80 23.03
CA PRO A 721 -11.79 38.62 24.40
C PRO A 721 -13.19 38.00 24.43
N LEU A 722 -13.34 36.95 25.24
CA LEU A 722 -14.65 36.39 25.55
C LEU A 722 -15.59 37.56 25.85
N PRO A 723 -16.81 37.59 25.27
CA PRO A 723 -17.78 38.62 25.65
C PRO A 723 -17.92 38.57 27.17
N LYS A 724 -17.55 39.68 27.85
CA LYS A 724 -17.79 39.82 29.27
C LYS A 724 -19.26 39.47 29.50
N SER A 725 -19.49 38.44 30.29
CA SER A 725 -20.87 38.17 30.77
C SER A 725 -21.41 39.48 31.31
N ALA A 726 -22.54 39.93 30.76
CA ALA A 726 -23.24 41.06 31.30
C ALA A 726 -23.49 40.76 32.78
N ASP A 727 -22.97 41.62 33.64
CA ASP A 727 -23.25 41.60 35.08
C ASP A 727 -24.77 41.67 35.29
N GLY A 728 -25.35 40.50 35.39
CA GLY A 728 -26.71 40.32 35.86
C GLY A 728 -26.64 39.65 37.23
N GLU A 729 -26.82 40.38 38.28
CA GLU A 729 -27.05 39.85 39.62
C GLU A 729 -28.21 38.85 39.60
N GLY A 730 -27.91 37.60 39.35
CA GLY A 730 -28.81 36.46 39.49
C GLY A 730 -28.59 35.81 40.84
N LYS A 731 -29.50 36.04 41.78
CA LYS A 731 -29.55 35.40 43.10
C LYS A 731 -29.39 33.89 42.92
N ILE A 732 -28.31 33.34 43.47
CA ILE A 732 -28.10 31.89 43.61
C ILE A 732 -29.13 31.39 44.64
N ASN A 733 -30.19 30.74 44.17
CA ASN A 733 -31.04 29.93 45.03
C ASN A 733 -30.26 28.65 45.39
N THR A 734 -29.71 28.63 46.59
CA THR A 734 -29.15 27.44 47.21
C THR A 734 -30.26 26.42 47.45
N ILE A 735 -30.29 25.37 46.66
CA ILE A 735 -31.11 24.20 46.96
C ILE A 735 -30.42 23.49 48.13
N LYS A 736 -31.06 23.55 49.31
CA LYS A 736 -30.70 22.76 50.48
C LYS A 736 -30.88 21.28 50.10
N VAL A 737 -29.78 20.55 49.98
CA VAL A 737 -29.79 19.11 49.96
C VAL A 737 -30.04 18.63 51.38
N SER A 738 -31.20 18.03 51.62
CA SER A 738 -31.54 17.36 52.87
C SER A 738 -30.72 16.10 53.07
N GLU A 739 -30.31 15.86 54.31
CA GLU A 739 -29.47 14.78 54.80
C GLU A 739 -29.91 13.36 54.36
N PRO A 740 -28.96 12.38 54.29
CA PRO A 740 -29.26 11.04 53.85
C PRO A 740 -29.96 10.25 54.94
N VAL A 741 -31.09 9.64 54.62
CA VAL A 741 -31.77 8.63 55.42
C VAL A 741 -30.94 7.33 55.43
N ALA A 742 -30.33 7.03 56.55
CA ALA A 742 -29.73 5.73 56.84
C ALA A 742 -30.81 4.66 57.12
N LYS A 743 -30.57 3.46 56.68
CA LYS A 743 -31.14 2.15 57.00
C LYS A 743 -31.94 1.47 55.89
N ILE A 744 -31.30 0.58 55.21
CA ILE A 744 -31.94 -0.66 54.72
C ILE A 744 -31.09 -1.86 55.19
N ASN A 745 -31.81 -2.75 55.83
CA ASN A 745 -31.33 -3.98 56.45
C ASN A 745 -30.75 -4.99 55.47
N LYS A 746 -29.74 -5.72 55.98
CA LYS A 746 -29.32 -7.05 55.51
C LYS A 746 -30.50 -8.03 55.58
N ALA A 747 -30.84 -8.69 54.55
CA ALA A 747 -31.18 -10.14 54.50
C ALA A 747 -31.50 -10.59 53.05
N ASN A 748 -30.96 -11.74 52.77
CA ASN A 748 -31.31 -12.77 51.75
C ASN A 748 -30.50 -12.81 50.45
N THR A 749 -29.40 -13.49 50.64
CA THR A 749 -28.74 -14.41 49.69
C THR A 749 -29.69 -15.53 49.26
N VAL A 750 -29.95 -15.64 47.94
CA VAL A 750 -30.37 -16.95 47.36
C VAL A 750 -29.63 -17.10 46.02
N TRP A 751 -28.83 -18.13 45.95
CA TRP A 751 -28.25 -18.68 44.76
C TRP A 751 -29.28 -19.40 43.90
N TYR A 752 -29.28 -19.19 42.59
CA TYR A 752 -29.68 -20.25 41.63
C TYR A 752 -28.68 -20.33 40.48
N GLN A 753 -28.37 -21.58 40.15
CA GLN A 753 -27.41 -22.15 39.21
C GLN A 753 -27.51 -21.60 37.79
#